data_30d0a2f8499b07e0af7d8e6fba5422aa
#
_entry.id   30d0a2f8499b07e0af7d8e6fba5422aa
#
_cell.length_a   1.000
_cell.length_b   1.000
_cell.length_c   1.000
_cell.angle_alpha   90.00
_cell.angle_beta   90.00
_cell.angle_gamma   90.00
#
_symmetry.space_group_name_H-M   'P 1'
#
loop_
_entity.id
_entity.type
_entity.pdbx_description
1 polymer ?
#
loop_
_entity_poly.entity_id
_entity_poly.type
_entity_poly.pdbx_seq_one_letter_code
_entity_poly.pdbx_strand_id
1 'polypeptide(L)'
;MKISFKSLLMGTVAVAAMASCASENGALVVPEAPLEECVYMGDKTEFAVWAPDADAARLRLYQSASEEAAFKTEDMKLGKDGLWKATVKEDVKDAFYTFQVQKNGQWLEETEGIAAKAVGVNGTRGAVIDWNETDPEGWAEDKSPLIKPSDIIVYEMHHRDFSIHQTSGVNNKGKYLALTEEGTKNPDGLATGIDHLKEIGVTYVQLLPSTDFVTVDETRLEDNQYNWGYDPYNYNAVEGSYSTDPYNPVTRIKEFKQMIQALHKAGFRVILDVVYNHTSDASKTGFERTMPGYFYRMREDGSFFNGSGCGNETASEQEMFRKYMIESLEWWMKEYHIDGFRFDLMAIHDIETMNIISERLHAIDPDVVIYGEGWAAEAPAYPAEEIALKANTYMLDKVGAFSDNIRDAVRGPLGCENAGFMDGVAGNKENIHFGIAGGVEHPQVSVERWTNNPLQHVSYVSCHDDHCLRDRLEEATKATEKERLAMVKLAQTAVYTSQGIPFIFNGEELYRHKQGVKNSYNKPDSINAIDWTYKTTYKDLVDYYAGLAAIRHAHPGFCLGDADLVREKLQFIEVNDPCVVAFRISGLEGIDSAKSLTVLLNGSKKRARVEIPQGNYTVLAKDGEADAEGLTAYSGAYITASPTSATILAEN
;
A
#
# COMPACT_ATOMS: atom_id res chain seq x y z
N MET A 1 8.01 -12.31 -60.62
CA MET A 1 7.74 -13.45 -59.73
C MET A 1 6.73 -12.97 -58.70
N LYS A 2 5.44 -13.35 -58.87
CA LYS A 2 4.31 -12.89 -58.06
C LYS A 2 4.28 -13.73 -56.80
N ILE A 3 4.35 -13.12 -55.60
CA ILE A 3 4.08 -13.78 -54.34
C ILE A 3 2.72 -13.28 -53.83
N SER A 4 1.82 -14.24 -53.73
CA SER A 4 0.43 -14.13 -53.33
C SER A 4 0.31 -13.91 -51.84
N PHE A 5 -0.46 -12.90 -51.43
CA PHE A 5 -0.95 -12.70 -50.07
C PHE A 5 -2.03 -13.75 -49.78
N LYS A 6 -1.79 -14.64 -48.84
CA LYS A 6 -2.83 -15.46 -48.22
C LYS A 6 -3.39 -14.71 -47.02
N SER A 7 -4.68 -14.45 -47.10
CA SER A 7 -5.54 -13.96 -46.05
C SER A 7 -5.42 -14.81 -44.77
N LEU A 8 -5.04 -14.15 -43.66
CA LEU A 8 -5.16 -14.72 -42.32
C LEU A 8 -6.59 -14.45 -41.86
N LEU A 9 -7.38 -15.50 -41.69
CA LEU A 9 -8.68 -15.45 -41.03
C LEU A 9 -8.45 -15.01 -39.56
N MET A 10 -8.98 -13.88 -39.21
CA MET A 10 -9.24 -13.55 -37.80
C MET A 10 -10.35 -14.48 -37.30
N GLY A 11 -9.97 -15.42 -36.46
CA GLY A 11 -10.92 -16.14 -35.62
C GLY A 11 -11.40 -15.17 -34.54
N THR A 12 -12.64 -14.71 -34.68
CA THR A 12 -13.41 -14.14 -33.59
C THR A 12 -13.56 -15.22 -32.52
N VAL A 13 -12.76 -15.11 -31.45
CA VAL A 13 -13.05 -15.83 -30.22
C VAL A 13 -14.27 -15.13 -29.63
N ALA A 14 -15.42 -15.79 -29.78
CA ALA A 14 -16.60 -15.38 -29.03
C ALA A 14 -16.27 -15.56 -27.55
N VAL A 15 -16.14 -14.45 -26.83
CA VAL A 15 -16.19 -14.42 -25.38
C VAL A 15 -17.59 -14.93 -25.02
N ALA A 16 -17.69 -16.20 -24.68
CA ALA A 16 -18.88 -16.72 -24.02
C ALA A 16 -18.92 -16.00 -22.68
N ALA A 17 -19.85 -15.04 -22.51
CA ALA A 17 -20.23 -14.54 -21.22
C ALA A 17 -20.50 -15.76 -20.34
N MET A 18 -19.66 -15.98 -19.31
CA MET A 18 -19.92 -17.00 -18.32
C MET A 18 -21.23 -16.62 -17.64
N ALA A 19 -22.29 -17.30 -18.01
CA ALA A 19 -23.51 -17.26 -17.25
C ALA A 19 -23.13 -17.79 -15.86
N SER A 20 -23.09 -16.91 -14.86
CA SER A 20 -23.33 -17.32 -13.48
C SER A 20 -24.50 -18.29 -13.51
N CYS A 21 -24.47 -19.36 -12.73
CA CYS A 21 -25.66 -20.18 -12.51
C CYS A 21 -26.76 -19.27 -11.93
N ALA A 22 -27.40 -18.50 -12.80
CA ALA A 22 -28.67 -17.88 -12.52
C ALA A 22 -29.66 -19.02 -12.40
N SER A 23 -30.29 -19.17 -11.26
CA SER A 23 -31.50 -19.94 -11.14
C SER A 23 -32.43 -19.52 -12.29
N GLU A 24 -33.23 -20.42 -12.85
CA GLU A 24 -34.19 -20.15 -13.94
C GLU A 24 -35.19 -19.00 -13.63
N ASN A 25 -35.02 -18.26 -12.52
CA ASN A 25 -35.87 -17.19 -12.01
C ASN A 25 -35.11 -15.91 -11.66
N GLY A 26 -34.56 -15.22 -12.66
CA GLY A 26 -34.24 -13.80 -12.53
C GLY A 26 -32.81 -13.46 -12.07
N ALA A 27 -32.41 -12.22 -12.30
CA ALA A 27 -31.14 -11.66 -11.84
C ALA A 27 -31.05 -11.69 -10.30
N LEU A 28 -29.84 -11.90 -9.76
CA LEU A 28 -29.58 -11.82 -8.32
C LEU A 28 -29.90 -10.40 -7.83
N VAL A 29 -30.57 -10.32 -6.70
CA VAL A 29 -30.90 -9.02 -6.09
C VAL A 29 -29.74 -8.58 -5.21
N VAL A 30 -29.14 -7.45 -5.57
CA VAL A 30 -28.13 -6.77 -4.75
C VAL A 30 -28.82 -5.69 -3.91
N PRO A 31 -28.62 -5.65 -2.58
CA PRO A 31 -29.25 -4.66 -1.73
C PRO A 31 -28.77 -3.23 -2.04
N GLU A 32 -29.68 -2.25 -2.09
CA GLU A 32 -29.32 -0.84 -2.24
C GLU A 32 -28.68 -0.27 -0.95
N ALA A 33 -29.20 -0.67 0.21
CA ALA A 33 -28.66 -0.25 1.51
C ALA A 33 -27.29 -0.90 1.79
N PRO A 34 -26.44 -0.29 2.63
CA PRO A 34 -25.20 -0.90 3.08
C PRO A 34 -25.42 -2.28 3.70
N LEU A 35 -24.44 -3.18 3.50
CA LEU A 35 -24.47 -4.51 4.07
C LEU A 35 -24.06 -4.46 5.55
N GLU A 36 -25.03 -4.57 6.43
CA GLU A 36 -24.84 -4.62 7.88
C GLU A 36 -25.22 -6.02 8.38
N GLU A 37 -24.22 -6.87 8.64
CA GLU A 37 -24.46 -8.26 9.03
C GLU A 37 -24.81 -8.43 10.51
N CYS A 38 -24.39 -7.49 11.36
CA CYS A 38 -24.71 -7.49 12.79
C CYS A 38 -24.84 -6.06 13.30
N VAL A 39 -26.05 -5.69 13.77
CA VAL A 39 -26.34 -4.37 14.35
C VAL A 39 -26.88 -4.55 15.76
N TYR A 40 -26.05 -4.26 16.76
CA TYR A 40 -26.41 -4.28 18.17
C TYR A 40 -27.09 -2.96 18.58
N MET A 41 -28.20 -3.05 19.29
CA MET A 41 -29.02 -1.89 19.72
C MET A 41 -29.36 -1.92 21.22
N GLY A 42 -28.67 -2.70 22.02
CA GLY A 42 -28.90 -2.87 23.45
C GLY A 42 -29.98 -3.92 23.76
N ASP A 43 -31.26 -3.62 23.50
CA ASP A 43 -32.40 -4.51 23.78
C ASP A 43 -32.66 -5.54 22.67
N LYS A 44 -32.05 -5.38 21.53
CA LYS A 44 -32.12 -6.29 20.39
C LYS A 44 -30.85 -6.23 19.56
N THR A 45 -30.63 -7.29 18.78
CA THR A 45 -29.61 -7.33 17.74
C THR A 45 -30.23 -7.79 16.42
N GLU A 46 -29.95 -7.07 15.34
CA GLU A 46 -30.41 -7.41 14.00
C GLU A 46 -29.25 -8.07 13.25
N PHE A 47 -29.52 -9.19 12.56
CA PHE A 47 -28.57 -9.95 11.78
C PHE A 47 -29.07 -10.09 10.35
N ALA A 48 -28.16 -9.99 9.38
CA ALA A 48 -28.44 -10.18 7.97
C ALA A 48 -27.29 -10.88 7.27
N VAL A 49 -27.59 -11.71 6.26
CA VAL A 49 -26.58 -12.30 5.37
C VAL A 49 -27.09 -12.31 3.94
N TRP A 50 -26.23 -11.97 3.00
CA TRP A 50 -26.58 -11.94 1.58
C TRP A 50 -26.38 -13.32 0.94
N ALA A 51 -27.49 -13.96 0.60
CA ALA A 51 -27.55 -15.23 -0.10
C ALA A 51 -28.90 -15.36 -0.85
N PRO A 52 -29.13 -14.53 -1.89
CA PRO A 52 -30.47 -14.38 -2.51
C PRO A 52 -31.01 -15.65 -3.19
N ASP A 53 -30.17 -16.59 -3.54
CA ASP A 53 -30.52 -17.85 -4.19
C ASP A 53 -30.47 -19.07 -3.23
N ALA A 54 -30.37 -18.81 -1.90
CA ALA A 54 -30.37 -19.86 -0.90
C ALA A 54 -31.78 -20.41 -0.67
N ASP A 55 -31.87 -21.70 -0.32
CA ASP A 55 -33.12 -22.38 0.06
C ASP A 55 -33.56 -21.97 1.48
N ALA A 56 -32.58 -21.77 2.38
CA ALA A 56 -32.78 -21.37 3.76
C ALA A 56 -31.49 -20.77 4.33
N ALA A 57 -31.62 -19.99 5.40
CA ALA A 57 -30.48 -19.54 6.20
C ALA A 57 -30.84 -19.57 7.70
N ARG A 58 -29.84 -19.75 8.54
CA ARG A 58 -30.00 -19.70 9.99
C ARG A 58 -28.84 -18.98 10.66
N LEU A 59 -29.16 -18.28 11.72
CA LEU A 59 -28.21 -17.64 12.65
C LEU A 59 -27.90 -18.63 13.78
N ARG A 60 -26.65 -18.69 14.21
CA ARG A 60 -26.21 -19.44 15.39
C ARG A 60 -25.42 -18.53 16.31
N LEU A 61 -25.72 -18.54 17.61
CA LEU A 61 -25.07 -17.73 18.63
C LEU A 61 -24.30 -18.59 19.61
N TYR A 62 -23.10 -18.11 20.01
CA TYR A 62 -22.13 -18.78 20.85
C TYR A 62 -21.69 -17.88 22.01
N GLN A 63 -21.37 -18.46 23.17
CA GLN A 63 -20.85 -17.73 24.33
C GLN A 63 -19.38 -17.30 24.17
N SER A 64 -18.62 -17.99 23.32
CA SER A 64 -17.23 -17.65 23.04
C SER A 64 -16.87 -17.94 21.59
N ALA A 65 -15.74 -17.40 21.12
CA ALA A 65 -15.24 -17.64 19.78
C ALA A 65 -14.84 -19.11 19.52
N SER A 66 -14.58 -19.91 20.58
CA SER A 66 -14.07 -21.28 20.47
C SER A 66 -15.05 -22.36 20.95
N GLU A 67 -16.25 -22.01 21.44
CA GLU A 67 -17.25 -23.01 21.89
C GLU A 67 -17.77 -23.85 20.72
N GLU A 68 -17.97 -25.18 20.95
CA GLU A 68 -18.46 -26.10 19.92
C GLU A 68 -19.97 -25.99 19.70
N ALA A 69 -20.75 -25.71 20.75
CA ALA A 69 -22.21 -25.72 20.71
C ALA A 69 -22.81 -24.30 20.74
N ALA A 70 -23.65 -24.00 19.77
CA ALA A 70 -24.47 -22.78 19.81
C ALA A 70 -25.48 -22.84 20.96
N PHE A 71 -25.55 -21.79 21.77
CA PHE A 71 -26.57 -21.68 22.81
C PHE A 71 -27.94 -21.31 22.24
N LYS A 72 -27.96 -20.74 21.02
CA LYS A 72 -29.17 -20.34 20.31
C LYS A 72 -29.01 -20.57 18.81
N THR A 73 -30.07 -21.01 18.15
CA THR A 73 -30.19 -21.10 16.69
C THR A 73 -31.51 -20.51 16.28
N GLU A 74 -31.52 -19.59 15.33
CA GLU A 74 -32.70 -18.91 14.79
C GLU A 74 -32.79 -19.08 13.29
N ASP A 75 -33.95 -19.51 12.77
CA ASP A 75 -34.21 -19.51 11.34
C ASP A 75 -34.37 -18.07 10.83
N MET A 76 -33.72 -17.75 9.74
CA MET A 76 -33.75 -16.42 9.12
C MET A 76 -34.85 -16.33 8.05
N LYS A 77 -35.23 -15.12 7.68
CA LYS A 77 -36.26 -14.85 6.67
C LYS A 77 -35.68 -14.05 5.52
N LEU A 78 -35.92 -14.53 4.31
CA LEU A 78 -35.51 -13.83 3.09
C LEU A 78 -36.32 -12.56 2.89
N GLY A 79 -35.62 -11.43 2.76
CA GLY A 79 -36.17 -10.13 2.38
C GLY A 79 -36.23 -9.97 0.85
N LYS A 80 -36.94 -8.93 0.41
CA LYS A 80 -37.03 -8.56 -1.02
C LYS A 80 -35.67 -8.03 -1.59
N ASP A 81 -34.77 -7.68 -0.72
CA ASP A 81 -33.43 -7.16 -0.96
C ASP A 81 -32.35 -8.26 -1.07
N GLY A 82 -32.77 -9.53 -1.10
CA GLY A 82 -31.85 -10.66 -1.20
C GLY A 82 -31.13 -11.01 0.10
N LEU A 83 -31.45 -10.31 1.21
CA LEU A 83 -30.89 -10.56 2.53
C LEU A 83 -31.77 -11.52 3.34
N TRP A 84 -31.15 -12.53 3.92
CA TRP A 84 -31.75 -13.32 5.01
C TRP A 84 -31.56 -12.55 6.30
N LYS A 85 -32.65 -12.38 7.08
CA LYS A 85 -32.70 -11.53 8.28
C LYS A 85 -33.22 -12.28 9.50
N ALA A 86 -32.61 -12.00 10.65
CA ALA A 86 -33.10 -12.41 11.96
C ALA A 86 -33.02 -11.25 12.96
N THR A 87 -33.90 -11.22 13.96
CA THR A 87 -33.85 -10.24 15.06
C THR A 87 -33.90 -10.98 16.37
N VAL A 88 -32.87 -10.89 17.16
CA VAL A 88 -32.79 -11.44 18.52
C VAL A 88 -33.21 -10.33 19.49
N LYS A 89 -34.31 -10.57 20.24
CA LYS A 89 -34.93 -9.59 21.15
C LYS A 89 -34.46 -9.74 22.59
N GLU A 90 -33.21 -10.07 22.76
CA GLU A 90 -32.51 -10.21 24.04
C GLU A 90 -31.16 -9.50 23.89
N ASP A 91 -30.63 -9.06 25.00
CA ASP A 91 -29.27 -8.55 25.01
C ASP A 91 -28.30 -9.74 24.80
N VAL A 92 -27.62 -9.73 23.66
CA VAL A 92 -26.61 -10.73 23.27
C VAL A 92 -25.26 -10.06 23.06
N LYS A 93 -25.00 -8.92 23.70
CA LYS A 93 -23.68 -8.30 23.71
C LYS A 93 -22.64 -9.30 24.17
N ASP A 94 -21.46 -9.23 23.61
CA ASP A 94 -20.33 -10.12 23.85
C ASP A 94 -20.52 -11.58 23.39
N ALA A 95 -21.66 -11.91 22.78
CA ALA A 95 -21.84 -13.18 22.09
C ALA A 95 -21.11 -13.18 20.73
N PHE A 96 -20.85 -14.39 20.24
CA PHE A 96 -20.31 -14.60 18.90
C PHE A 96 -21.37 -15.23 18.01
N TYR A 97 -21.28 -14.98 16.70
CA TYR A 97 -22.27 -15.50 15.76
C TYR A 97 -21.63 -16.15 14.53
N THR A 98 -22.40 -17.07 13.94
CA THR A 98 -22.19 -17.54 12.57
C THR A 98 -23.52 -17.55 11.83
N PHE A 99 -23.42 -17.47 10.51
CA PHE A 99 -24.52 -17.82 9.60
C PHE A 99 -24.29 -19.23 9.05
N GLN A 100 -25.36 -19.87 8.66
CA GLN A 100 -25.29 -21.10 7.89
C GLN A 100 -26.35 -21.07 6.80
N VAL A 101 -25.95 -21.26 5.56
CA VAL A 101 -26.81 -21.16 4.36
C VAL A 101 -27.10 -22.57 3.84
N GLN A 102 -28.31 -22.79 3.35
CA GLN A 102 -28.72 -24.03 2.70
C GLN A 102 -28.83 -23.82 1.19
N LYS A 103 -28.19 -24.67 0.40
CA LYS A 103 -28.29 -24.68 -1.07
C LYS A 103 -28.55 -26.09 -1.59
N ASN A 104 -29.52 -26.22 -2.50
CA ASN A 104 -29.92 -27.51 -3.07
C ASN A 104 -30.26 -28.56 -1.99
N GLY A 105 -30.90 -28.12 -0.90
CA GLY A 105 -31.27 -28.95 0.24
C GLY A 105 -30.12 -29.35 1.17
N GLN A 106 -28.88 -28.85 0.94
CA GLN A 106 -27.72 -29.15 1.76
C GLN A 106 -27.28 -27.88 2.53
N TRP A 107 -27.00 -28.03 3.84
CA TRP A 107 -26.38 -26.98 4.62
C TRP A 107 -24.89 -26.87 4.30
N LEU A 108 -24.45 -25.68 3.91
CA LEU A 108 -23.04 -25.35 3.77
C LEU A 108 -22.36 -25.27 5.14
N GLU A 109 -21.04 -25.12 5.17
CA GLU A 109 -20.31 -24.87 6.42
C GLU A 109 -20.72 -23.51 7.03
N GLU A 110 -20.54 -23.39 8.33
CA GLU A 110 -20.79 -22.14 9.04
C GLU A 110 -19.78 -21.08 8.65
N THR A 111 -20.23 -19.81 8.67
CA THR A 111 -19.42 -18.64 8.35
C THR A 111 -19.78 -17.46 9.24
N GLU A 112 -18.80 -16.63 9.53
CA GLU A 112 -18.97 -15.31 10.17
C GLU A 112 -19.75 -14.32 9.30
N GLY A 113 -19.96 -14.65 8.02
CA GLY A 113 -20.51 -13.79 6.98
C GLY A 113 -19.45 -13.33 5.99
N ILE A 114 -19.79 -12.38 5.13
CA ILE A 114 -18.85 -11.77 4.18
C ILE A 114 -18.38 -10.39 4.66
N ALA A 115 -19.13 -9.72 5.53
CA ALA A 115 -18.90 -8.34 5.94
C ALA A 115 -18.76 -8.18 7.46
N ALA A 116 -18.33 -9.21 8.17
CA ALA A 116 -18.09 -9.15 9.60
C ALA A 116 -17.09 -8.03 9.94
N LYS A 117 -17.51 -7.07 10.76
CA LYS A 117 -16.73 -5.88 11.18
C LYS A 117 -16.00 -6.07 12.50
N ALA A 118 -16.48 -6.98 13.34
CA ALA A 118 -15.86 -7.42 14.57
C ALA A 118 -15.86 -8.93 14.58
N VAL A 119 -14.73 -9.53 14.92
CA VAL A 119 -14.54 -10.98 14.93
C VAL A 119 -13.88 -11.44 16.23
N GLY A 120 -14.11 -12.70 16.58
CA GLY A 120 -13.42 -13.35 17.67
C GLY A 120 -12.00 -13.77 17.28
N VAL A 121 -11.30 -14.40 18.21
CA VAL A 121 -9.96 -14.92 18.01
C VAL A 121 -9.91 -15.84 16.77
N ASN A 122 -8.87 -15.67 15.94
CA ASN A 122 -8.68 -16.36 14.65
C ASN A 122 -9.79 -16.11 13.61
N GLY A 123 -10.61 -15.05 13.75
CA GLY A 123 -11.53 -14.58 12.71
C GLY A 123 -12.73 -15.47 12.38
N THR A 124 -12.86 -16.67 12.98
CA THR A 124 -13.84 -17.71 12.54
C THR A 124 -15.29 -17.46 12.95
N ARG A 125 -15.56 -16.44 13.75
CA ARG A 125 -16.89 -16.01 14.18
C ARG A 125 -16.98 -14.52 14.25
N GLY A 126 -18.10 -13.96 13.78
CA GLY A 126 -18.45 -12.57 14.02
C GLY A 126 -18.74 -12.33 15.50
N ALA A 127 -18.51 -11.14 16.00
CA ALA A 127 -18.74 -10.74 17.38
C ALA A 127 -19.86 -9.68 17.48
N VAL A 128 -20.71 -9.80 18.49
CA VAL A 128 -21.72 -8.81 18.82
C VAL A 128 -21.13 -7.83 19.82
N ILE A 129 -20.85 -6.60 19.40
CA ILE A 129 -20.24 -5.57 20.24
C ILE A 129 -21.07 -4.29 20.27
N ASP A 130 -20.89 -3.49 21.30
CA ASP A 130 -21.31 -2.10 21.31
C ASP A 130 -20.18 -1.23 20.74
N TRP A 131 -20.39 -0.67 19.56
CA TRP A 131 -19.39 0.16 18.88
C TRP A 131 -18.98 1.40 19.68
N ASN A 132 -19.84 1.91 20.56
CA ASN A 132 -19.50 3.04 21.45
C ASN A 132 -18.35 2.71 22.44
N GLU A 133 -18.11 1.42 22.72
CA GLU A 133 -17.03 0.98 23.61
C GLU A 133 -15.66 0.93 22.91
N THR A 134 -15.65 0.99 21.57
CA THR A 134 -14.43 0.88 20.76
C THR A 134 -13.69 2.21 20.60
N ASP A 135 -14.34 3.34 20.85
CA ASP A 135 -13.75 4.65 20.67
C ASP A 135 -12.78 4.98 21.82
N PRO A 136 -11.54 5.37 21.53
CA PRO A 136 -10.67 5.94 22.53
C PRO A 136 -11.15 7.33 22.94
N GLU A 137 -10.65 7.84 24.06
CA GLU A 137 -10.93 9.21 24.51
C GLU A 137 -10.52 10.23 23.43
N GLY A 138 -11.44 11.13 23.08
CA GLY A 138 -11.24 12.16 22.06
C GLY A 138 -11.31 11.67 20.61
N TRP A 139 -11.85 10.46 20.36
CA TRP A 139 -11.97 9.92 19.00
C TRP A 139 -12.85 10.78 18.09
N ALA A 140 -13.95 11.31 18.61
CA ALA A 140 -14.87 12.16 17.84
C ALA A 140 -14.21 13.50 17.39
N GLU A 141 -13.15 13.94 18.04
CA GLU A 141 -12.38 15.13 17.70
C GLU A 141 -11.17 14.82 16.83
N ASP A 142 -10.85 13.54 16.60
CA ASP A 142 -9.74 13.13 15.76
C ASP A 142 -9.93 13.62 14.33
N LYS A 143 -8.84 14.09 13.72
CA LYS A 143 -8.84 14.64 12.36
C LYS A 143 -7.54 14.31 11.65
N SER A 144 -7.66 13.90 10.42
CA SER A 144 -6.54 13.76 9.50
C SER A 144 -5.77 15.06 9.34
N PRO A 145 -4.44 15.04 9.42
CA PRO A 145 -3.61 16.22 9.16
C PRO A 145 -3.80 16.72 7.72
N LEU A 146 -3.75 18.05 7.55
CA LEU A 146 -3.72 18.65 6.20
C LEU A 146 -2.30 18.59 5.65
N ILE A 147 -2.09 17.82 4.61
CA ILE A 147 -0.80 17.64 3.93
C ILE A 147 -0.95 18.08 2.49
N LYS A 148 -0.07 18.99 2.05
CA LYS A 148 -0.06 19.43 0.65
C LYS A 148 0.45 18.30 -0.25
N PRO A 149 0.00 18.21 -1.51
CA PRO A 149 0.52 17.22 -2.44
C PRO A 149 2.05 17.22 -2.58
N SER A 150 2.70 18.40 -2.48
CA SER A 150 4.16 18.54 -2.50
C SER A 150 4.86 17.88 -1.31
N ASP A 151 4.16 17.73 -0.21
CA ASP A 151 4.70 17.27 1.07
C ASP A 151 4.44 15.78 1.30
N ILE A 152 3.80 15.09 0.35
CA ILE A 152 3.54 13.65 0.45
C ILE A 152 4.88 12.88 0.34
N ILE A 153 5.23 12.18 1.40
CA ILE A 153 6.33 11.22 1.49
C ILE A 153 5.79 10.01 2.25
N VAL A 154 5.74 8.85 1.59
CA VAL A 154 5.15 7.63 2.16
C VAL A 154 6.25 6.75 2.77
N TYR A 155 5.99 6.27 3.98
CA TYR A 155 6.83 5.31 4.69
C TYR A 155 6.06 4.01 4.91
N GLU A 156 6.44 2.97 4.21
CA GLU A 156 5.85 1.63 4.34
C GLU A 156 6.37 0.95 5.60
N MET A 157 5.50 0.39 6.43
CA MET A 157 5.93 -0.31 7.62
C MET A 157 5.04 -1.51 7.99
N HIS A 158 5.66 -2.47 8.66
CA HIS A 158 5.00 -3.58 9.31
C HIS A 158 5.05 -3.39 10.84
N HIS A 159 3.94 -3.54 11.53
CA HIS A 159 3.80 -3.29 12.97
C HIS A 159 4.88 -3.99 13.81
N ARG A 160 5.08 -5.30 13.52
CA ARG A 160 6.01 -6.11 14.27
C ARG A 160 7.46 -5.77 13.94
N ASP A 161 7.82 -5.63 12.67
CA ASP A 161 9.18 -5.28 12.24
C ASP A 161 9.69 -4.02 12.92
N PHE A 162 8.84 -2.99 12.94
CA PHE A 162 9.17 -1.67 13.39
C PHE A 162 9.49 -1.58 14.88
N SER A 163 8.82 -2.40 15.71
CA SER A 163 8.84 -2.21 17.16
C SER A 163 9.27 -3.42 18.00
N ILE A 164 9.28 -4.65 17.42
CA ILE A 164 9.49 -5.88 18.20
C ILE A 164 10.90 -6.01 18.76
N HIS A 165 11.92 -5.48 18.09
CA HIS A 165 13.30 -5.65 18.51
C HIS A 165 13.56 -5.01 19.87
N GLN A 166 14.41 -5.64 20.70
CA GLN A 166 14.72 -5.18 22.05
C GLN A 166 15.31 -3.76 22.11
N THR A 167 15.96 -3.31 21.02
CA THR A 167 16.59 -1.98 20.91
C THR A 167 15.62 -0.87 20.50
N SER A 168 14.33 -1.18 20.29
CA SER A 168 13.33 -0.18 19.91
C SER A 168 12.98 0.80 21.04
N GLY A 169 13.23 0.42 22.30
CA GLY A 169 12.85 1.23 23.47
C GLY A 169 11.34 1.29 23.73
N VAL A 170 10.53 0.62 22.92
CA VAL A 170 9.07 0.54 23.01
C VAL A 170 8.68 -0.49 24.07
N ASN A 171 7.60 -0.24 24.82
CA ASN A 171 7.05 -1.20 25.78
C ASN A 171 6.11 -2.20 25.10
N ASN A 172 5.18 -1.71 24.27
CA ASN A 172 4.19 -2.53 23.54
C ASN A 172 4.77 -3.07 22.24
N LYS A 173 5.85 -3.87 22.33
CA LYS A 173 6.59 -4.40 21.19
C LYS A 173 5.73 -5.23 20.24
N GLY A 174 5.76 -4.92 18.95
CA GLY A 174 5.03 -5.64 17.90
C GLY A 174 3.51 -5.46 17.96
N LYS A 175 3.01 -4.45 18.69
CA LYS A 175 1.59 -4.17 18.90
C LYS A 175 1.18 -2.81 18.32
N TYR A 176 -0.13 -2.62 18.09
CA TYR A 176 -0.68 -1.32 17.66
C TYR A 176 -0.23 -0.19 18.59
N LEU A 177 -0.28 -0.41 19.89
CA LEU A 177 0.09 0.59 20.90
C LEU A 177 1.57 1.01 20.85
N ALA A 178 2.43 0.30 20.14
CA ALA A 178 3.83 0.71 19.94
C ALA A 178 3.94 2.11 19.32
N LEU A 179 3.02 2.47 18.42
CA LEU A 179 3.00 3.77 17.74
C LEU A 179 2.29 4.88 18.54
N THR A 180 1.78 4.57 19.73
CA THR A 180 1.27 5.58 20.67
C THR A 180 2.33 6.07 21.65
N GLU A 181 3.50 5.41 21.68
CA GLU A 181 4.56 5.68 22.65
C GLU A 181 5.51 6.76 22.11
N GLU A 182 5.46 7.95 22.70
CA GLU A 182 6.40 9.05 22.44
C GLU A 182 7.64 8.96 23.35
N GLY A 183 8.75 9.60 22.94
CA GLY A 183 9.99 9.67 23.72
C GLY A 183 10.78 8.37 23.77
N THR A 184 10.44 7.38 22.95
CA THR A 184 11.16 6.10 22.88
C THR A 184 12.55 6.29 22.27
N LYS A 185 13.53 5.51 22.76
CA LYS A 185 14.94 5.65 22.37
C LYS A 185 15.63 4.31 22.25
N ASN A 186 16.58 4.26 21.32
CA ASN A 186 17.52 3.15 21.25
C ASN A 186 18.51 3.18 22.44
N PRO A 187 19.36 2.15 22.63
CA PRO A 187 20.34 2.10 23.72
C PRO A 187 21.31 3.29 23.79
N ASP A 188 21.55 3.98 22.67
CA ASP A 188 22.45 5.13 22.57
C ASP A 188 21.73 6.48 22.75
N GLY A 189 20.43 6.46 23.06
CA GLY A 189 19.63 7.65 23.35
C GLY A 189 19.04 8.34 22.12
N LEU A 190 19.14 7.77 20.91
CA LEU A 190 18.52 8.31 19.70
C LEU A 190 17.04 7.92 19.62
N ALA A 191 16.21 8.83 19.11
CA ALA A 191 14.77 8.63 18.97
C ALA A 191 14.44 7.41 18.12
N THR A 192 13.41 6.67 18.51
CA THR A 192 12.83 5.52 17.82
C THR A 192 11.31 5.70 17.68
N GLY A 193 10.62 4.72 17.13
CA GLY A 193 9.17 4.77 17.07
C GLY A 193 8.64 5.99 16.33
N ILE A 194 7.53 6.54 16.80
CA ILE A 194 6.84 7.67 16.18
C ILE A 194 7.72 8.93 16.08
N ASP A 195 8.62 9.16 17.04
CA ASP A 195 9.51 10.32 17.02
C ASP A 195 10.60 10.20 15.95
N HIS A 196 11.01 8.99 15.60
CA HIS A 196 11.91 8.79 14.47
C HIS A 196 11.23 9.14 13.14
N LEU A 197 9.95 8.79 12.96
CA LEU A 197 9.19 9.17 11.76
C LEU A 197 9.10 10.69 11.60
N LYS A 198 8.91 11.43 12.70
CA LYS A 198 8.97 12.91 12.71
C LYS A 198 10.35 13.40 12.28
N GLU A 199 11.42 12.80 12.81
CA GLU A 199 12.81 13.20 12.54
C GLU A 199 13.18 13.05 11.06
N ILE A 200 12.77 11.97 10.43
CA ILE A 200 13.06 11.73 9.00
C ILE A 200 12.12 12.46 8.03
N GLY A 201 11.09 13.16 8.54
CA GLY A 201 10.24 14.05 7.76
C GLY A 201 9.26 13.37 6.82
N VAL A 202 8.90 12.11 7.05
CA VAL A 202 7.80 11.44 6.33
C VAL A 202 6.45 11.99 6.78
N THR A 203 5.44 11.90 5.94
CA THR A 203 4.12 12.49 6.19
C THR A 203 2.98 11.49 6.12
N TYR A 204 3.19 10.36 5.47
CA TYR A 204 2.26 9.26 5.39
C TYR A 204 2.91 7.97 5.90
N VAL A 205 2.16 7.20 6.69
CA VAL A 205 2.54 5.87 7.13
C VAL A 205 1.65 4.86 6.40
N GLN A 206 2.23 4.06 5.52
CA GLN A 206 1.55 2.92 4.92
C GLN A 206 1.77 1.71 5.81
N LEU A 207 0.68 1.19 6.37
CA LEU A 207 0.69 -0.04 7.16
C LEU A 207 0.53 -1.24 6.23
N LEU A 208 1.41 -2.26 6.34
CA LEU A 208 1.17 -3.56 5.75
C LEU A 208 -0.17 -4.11 6.25
N PRO A 209 -0.75 -5.15 5.60
CA PRO A 209 -2.11 -5.59 5.92
C PRO A 209 -2.38 -5.67 7.42
N SER A 210 -3.41 -4.96 7.85
CA SER A 210 -3.87 -4.88 9.24
C SER A 210 -5.32 -5.34 9.37
N THR A 211 -5.90 -5.83 8.28
CA THR A 211 -7.15 -6.59 8.28
C THR A 211 -6.89 -8.03 8.73
N ASP A 212 -7.89 -8.68 9.28
CA ASP A 212 -7.81 -10.04 9.82
C ASP A 212 -7.33 -11.06 8.75
N PHE A 213 -6.27 -11.81 9.07
CA PHE A 213 -5.61 -12.79 8.20
C PHE A 213 -5.33 -14.12 8.91
N VAL A 214 -5.07 -15.19 8.15
CA VAL A 214 -5.18 -16.58 8.65
C VAL A 214 -3.91 -17.11 9.29
N THR A 215 -2.73 -16.75 8.81
CA THR A 215 -1.50 -17.53 9.06
C THR A 215 -0.97 -17.41 10.49
N VAL A 216 -1.31 -16.33 11.20
CA VAL A 216 -0.94 -16.17 12.61
C VAL A 216 -2.05 -16.70 13.50
N ASP A 217 -1.79 -17.78 14.24
CA ASP A 217 -2.71 -18.31 15.24
C ASP A 217 -2.71 -17.40 16.47
N GLU A 218 -3.74 -16.58 16.62
CA GLU A 218 -3.89 -15.62 17.71
C GLU A 218 -3.97 -16.27 19.10
N THR A 219 -4.27 -17.58 19.17
CA THR A 219 -4.30 -18.34 20.43
C THR A 219 -2.92 -18.76 20.94
N ARG A 220 -1.86 -18.55 20.13
CA ARG A 220 -0.48 -18.97 20.43
C ARG A 220 0.54 -17.89 20.04
N LEU A 221 0.28 -16.65 20.39
CA LEU A 221 1.17 -15.53 20.07
C LEU A 221 2.56 -15.63 20.72
N GLU A 222 2.70 -16.41 21.81
CA GLU A 222 3.97 -16.73 22.45
C GLU A 222 4.91 -17.57 21.58
N ASP A 223 4.42 -18.23 20.54
CA ASP A 223 5.21 -18.99 19.57
C ASP A 223 6.00 -18.07 18.62
N ASN A 224 5.89 -16.75 18.76
CA ASN A 224 6.55 -15.74 17.93
C ASN A 224 6.31 -15.93 16.43
N GLN A 225 5.08 -16.24 16.07
CA GLN A 225 4.63 -16.37 14.69
C GLN A 225 4.76 -15.05 13.97
N TYR A 226 5.00 -15.12 12.68
CA TYR A 226 5.18 -13.94 11.82
C TYR A 226 4.57 -14.16 10.45
N ASN A 227 3.82 -13.19 9.98
CA ASN A 227 3.40 -13.06 8.58
C ASN A 227 3.26 -11.58 8.21
N TRP A 228 3.37 -11.23 6.91
CA TRP A 228 3.06 -9.88 6.43
C TRP A 228 1.56 -9.58 6.41
N GLY A 229 0.71 -10.62 6.34
CA GLY A 229 -0.74 -10.48 6.33
C GLY A 229 -1.40 -10.52 4.94
N TYR A 230 -0.69 -10.95 3.90
CA TYR A 230 -1.26 -11.10 2.55
C TYR A 230 -1.99 -12.44 2.34
N ASP A 231 -2.62 -12.94 3.38
CA ASP A 231 -3.51 -14.10 3.38
C ASP A 231 -4.86 -13.76 4.05
N PRO A 232 -5.61 -12.78 3.47
CA PRO A 232 -6.77 -12.17 4.11
C PRO A 232 -7.90 -13.16 4.36
N TYR A 233 -8.62 -12.94 5.47
CA TYR A 233 -9.80 -13.71 5.86
C TYR A 233 -11.03 -12.81 6.02
N ASN A 234 -11.00 -11.81 6.91
CA ASN A 234 -12.06 -10.84 7.12
C ASN A 234 -11.59 -9.42 6.76
N TYR A 235 -11.97 -8.93 5.59
CA TYR A 235 -11.50 -7.63 5.08
C TYR A 235 -11.96 -6.41 5.89
N ASN A 236 -13.04 -6.54 6.71
CA ASN A 236 -13.61 -5.43 7.48
C ASN A 236 -13.25 -5.48 8.97
N ALA A 237 -12.55 -6.50 9.41
CA ALA A 237 -12.15 -6.68 10.79
C ALA A 237 -10.66 -6.38 10.99
N VAL A 238 -10.32 -5.85 12.15
CA VAL A 238 -8.94 -5.55 12.55
C VAL A 238 -8.22 -6.82 12.96
N GLU A 239 -6.96 -6.99 12.55
CA GLU A 239 -6.10 -8.12 12.91
C GLU A 239 -5.85 -8.19 14.42
N GLY A 240 -6.01 -9.35 15.02
CA GLY A 240 -5.90 -9.52 16.46
C GLY A 240 -4.49 -9.78 16.97
N SER A 241 -3.57 -10.28 16.15
CA SER A 241 -2.20 -10.60 16.60
C SER A 241 -1.42 -9.35 17.03
N TYR A 242 -1.78 -8.18 16.54
CA TYR A 242 -1.18 -6.89 16.94
C TYR A 242 -1.88 -6.24 18.14
N SER A 243 -2.98 -6.80 18.64
CA SER A 243 -3.66 -6.37 19.87
C SER A 243 -2.99 -6.93 21.12
N THR A 244 -3.15 -6.25 22.25
CA THR A 244 -2.70 -6.76 23.57
C THR A 244 -3.62 -7.87 24.09
N ASP A 245 -4.88 -7.93 23.62
CA ASP A 245 -5.84 -8.98 23.92
C ASP A 245 -6.61 -9.41 22.64
N PRO A 246 -6.14 -10.45 21.95
CA PRO A 246 -6.79 -10.94 20.73
C PRO A 246 -8.16 -11.61 20.99
N TYR A 247 -8.43 -12.02 22.22
CA TYR A 247 -9.71 -12.65 22.57
C TYR A 247 -10.86 -11.65 22.72
N ASN A 248 -10.54 -10.37 22.92
CA ASN A 248 -11.53 -9.32 23.08
C ASN A 248 -11.63 -8.45 21.80
N PRO A 249 -12.73 -8.59 21.02
CA PRO A 249 -12.92 -7.80 19.79
C PRO A 249 -12.89 -6.28 20.01
N VAL A 250 -13.40 -5.78 21.13
CA VAL A 250 -13.40 -4.35 21.45
C VAL A 250 -11.98 -3.85 21.68
N THR A 251 -11.13 -4.63 22.35
CA THR A 251 -9.74 -4.23 22.62
C THR A 251 -8.95 -4.05 21.32
N ARG A 252 -9.03 -5.03 20.37
CA ARG A 252 -8.27 -4.92 19.10
C ARG A 252 -8.69 -3.69 18.29
N ILE A 253 -9.99 -3.41 18.21
CA ILE A 253 -10.54 -2.25 17.51
C ILE A 253 -10.07 -0.96 18.16
N LYS A 254 -10.21 -0.86 19.49
CA LYS A 254 -9.84 0.33 20.26
C LYS A 254 -8.34 0.65 20.17
N GLU A 255 -7.49 -0.36 20.26
CA GLU A 255 -6.04 -0.18 20.15
C GLU A 255 -5.62 0.27 18.74
N PHE A 256 -6.28 -0.25 17.70
CA PHE A 256 -6.06 0.21 16.33
C PHE A 256 -6.47 1.70 16.18
N LYS A 257 -7.65 2.09 16.69
CA LYS A 257 -8.09 3.50 16.72
C LYS A 257 -7.12 4.40 17.50
N GLN A 258 -6.61 3.93 18.66
CA GLN A 258 -5.59 4.66 19.43
C GLN A 258 -4.32 4.91 18.64
N MET A 259 -3.87 3.92 17.87
CA MET A 259 -2.72 4.06 16.98
C MET A 259 -2.96 5.11 15.90
N ILE A 260 -4.10 5.05 15.20
CA ILE A 260 -4.47 6.04 14.18
C ILE A 260 -4.50 7.44 14.77
N GLN A 261 -5.20 7.63 15.91
CA GLN A 261 -5.28 8.92 16.60
C GLN A 261 -3.90 9.45 17.00
N ALA A 262 -2.99 8.59 17.45
CA ALA A 262 -1.62 8.99 17.80
C ALA A 262 -0.82 9.41 16.57
N LEU A 263 -0.97 8.71 15.44
CA LEU A 263 -0.33 9.07 14.18
C LEU A 263 -0.87 10.42 13.65
N HIS A 264 -2.18 10.64 13.65
CA HIS A 264 -2.80 11.92 13.27
C HIS A 264 -2.31 13.07 14.15
N LYS A 265 -2.33 12.89 15.47
CA LYS A 265 -1.81 13.86 16.43
C LYS A 265 -0.33 14.19 16.22
N ALA A 266 0.44 13.21 15.75
CA ALA A 266 1.86 13.38 15.43
C ALA A 266 2.10 14.05 14.06
N GLY A 267 1.05 14.25 13.25
CA GLY A 267 1.10 14.92 11.95
C GLY A 267 1.17 13.96 10.75
N PHE A 268 0.92 12.66 10.94
CA PHE A 268 0.93 11.66 9.86
C PHE A 268 -0.48 11.34 9.39
N ARG A 269 -0.65 11.12 8.09
CA ARG A 269 -1.79 10.41 7.51
C ARG A 269 -1.48 8.92 7.41
N VAL A 270 -2.53 8.09 7.39
CA VAL A 270 -2.38 6.63 7.41
C VAL A 270 -2.96 6.01 6.14
N ILE A 271 -2.14 5.21 5.46
CA ILE A 271 -2.54 4.39 4.30
C ILE A 271 -2.67 2.95 4.76
N LEU A 272 -3.79 2.31 4.46
CA LEU A 272 -4.01 0.89 4.72
C LEU A 272 -3.70 0.08 3.46
N ASP A 273 -2.91 -0.97 3.60
CA ASP A 273 -2.70 -1.96 2.55
C ASP A 273 -3.89 -2.93 2.49
N VAL A 274 -4.56 -3.02 1.34
CA VAL A 274 -5.78 -3.80 1.14
C VAL A 274 -5.59 -4.88 0.09
N VAL A 275 -6.04 -6.10 0.41
CA VAL A 275 -5.76 -7.33 -0.35
C VAL A 275 -7.06 -7.91 -0.94
N TYR A 276 -7.85 -7.08 -1.65
CA TYR A 276 -9.13 -7.56 -2.22
C TYR A 276 -8.97 -8.50 -3.41
N ASN A 277 -7.77 -8.67 -3.92
CA ASN A 277 -7.50 -9.45 -5.14
C ASN A 277 -7.65 -10.97 -4.95
N HIS A 278 -7.55 -11.48 -3.73
CA HIS A 278 -7.71 -12.90 -3.39
C HIS A 278 -8.09 -13.08 -1.92
N THR A 279 -8.44 -14.30 -1.53
CA THR A 279 -8.57 -14.75 -0.15
C THR A 279 -7.60 -15.88 0.15
N SER A 280 -7.29 -16.12 1.41
CA SER A 280 -6.32 -17.15 1.84
C SER A 280 -6.65 -18.55 1.28
N ASP A 281 -7.86 -19.03 1.52
CA ASP A 281 -8.42 -20.29 0.99
C ASP A 281 -9.89 -20.06 0.65
N ALA A 282 -10.17 -19.86 -0.65
CA ALA A 282 -11.50 -19.53 -1.12
C ALA A 282 -12.59 -20.44 -0.54
N SER A 283 -12.32 -21.75 -0.43
CA SER A 283 -13.30 -22.74 0.06
C SER A 283 -13.68 -22.57 1.53
N LYS A 284 -12.91 -21.80 2.30
CA LYS A 284 -13.11 -21.59 3.75
C LYS A 284 -13.67 -20.23 4.10
N THR A 285 -13.77 -19.32 3.13
CA THR A 285 -14.22 -17.94 3.38
C THR A 285 -15.73 -17.80 3.38
N GLY A 286 -16.22 -16.71 3.96
CA GLY A 286 -17.62 -16.32 3.91
C GLY A 286 -18.17 -16.24 2.49
N PHE A 287 -17.37 -15.87 1.50
CA PHE A 287 -17.77 -15.78 0.10
C PHE A 287 -18.27 -17.12 -0.46
N GLU A 288 -17.47 -18.18 -0.38
CA GLU A 288 -17.89 -19.51 -0.87
C GLU A 288 -18.92 -20.19 0.05
N ARG A 289 -18.95 -19.83 1.33
CA ARG A 289 -19.91 -20.38 2.29
C ARG A 289 -21.29 -19.70 2.27
N THR A 290 -21.41 -18.56 1.56
CA THR A 290 -22.69 -17.87 1.33
C THR A 290 -23.14 -17.98 -0.12
N MET A 291 -22.27 -17.67 -1.07
CA MET A 291 -22.57 -17.61 -2.52
C MET A 291 -21.50 -18.32 -3.34
N PRO A 292 -21.43 -19.66 -3.31
CA PRO A 292 -20.41 -20.43 -4.03
C PRO A 292 -20.32 -20.04 -5.52
N GLY A 293 -19.08 -19.74 -5.96
CA GLY A 293 -18.77 -19.40 -7.35
C GLY A 293 -19.15 -18.00 -7.81
N TYR A 294 -19.62 -17.10 -6.91
CA TYR A 294 -20.03 -15.73 -7.29
C TYR A 294 -18.89 -14.72 -7.17
N PHE A 295 -18.15 -14.74 -6.07
CA PHE A 295 -17.16 -13.71 -5.74
C PHE A 295 -15.79 -13.91 -6.40
N TYR A 296 -15.58 -15.06 -7.02
CA TYR A 296 -14.32 -15.42 -7.67
C TYR A 296 -14.52 -15.66 -9.16
N ARG A 297 -13.49 -15.44 -9.96
CA ARG A 297 -13.46 -15.85 -11.34
C ARG A 297 -13.21 -17.35 -11.43
N MET A 298 -14.14 -18.06 -12.10
CA MET A 298 -14.18 -19.51 -12.14
C MET A 298 -13.90 -20.04 -13.55
N ARG A 299 -13.21 -21.18 -13.66
CA ARG A 299 -13.08 -21.93 -14.91
C ARG A 299 -14.32 -22.82 -15.15
N GLU A 300 -14.48 -23.27 -16.36
CA GLU A 300 -15.59 -24.16 -16.74
C GLU A 300 -15.65 -25.48 -15.94
N ASP A 301 -14.50 -25.95 -15.45
CA ASP A 301 -14.40 -27.16 -14.63
C ASP A 301 -14.70 -26.91 -13.15
N GLY A 302 -15.06 -25.68 -12.76
CA GLY A 302 -15.34 -25.27 -11.40
C GLY A 302 -14.11 -24.94 -10.56
N SER A 303 -12.91 -24.92 -11.13
CA SER A 303 -11.71 -24.44 -10.44
C SER A 303 -11.57 -22.92 -10.52
N PHE A 304 -10.87 -22.32 -9.56
CA PHE A 304 -10.61 -20.87 -9.53
C PHE A 304 -9.54 -20.49 -10.56
N PHE A 305 -9.69 -19.32 -11.19
CA PHE A 305 -8.55 -18.65 -11.81
C PHE A 305 -7.58 -18.17 -10.73
N ASN A 306 -6.32 -17.88 -11.09
CA ASN A 306 -5.25 -17.66 -10.12
C ASN A 306 -4.30 -16.51 -10.54
N GLY A 307 -4.82 -15.41 -11.04
CA GLY A 307 -4.01 -14.23 -11.37
C GLY A 307 -3.23 -13.66 -10.19
N SER A 308 -3.72 -13.92 -8.96
CA SER A 308 -3.03 -13.54 -7.72
C SER A 308 -1.78 -14.39 -7.42
N GLY A 309 -1.64 -15.59 -7.99
CA GLY A 309 -0.61 -16.56 -7.59
C GLY A 309 -0.86 -17.23 -6.23
N CYS A 310 -1.98 -16.90 -5.56
CA CYS A 310 -2.33 -17.37 -4.21
C CYS A 310 -3.44 -18.44 -4.20
N GLY A 311 -3.83 -18.96 -5.37
CA GLY A 311 -4.80 -20.06 -5.51
C GLY A 311 -6.19 -19.62 -5.95
N ASN A 312 -6.50 -18.35 -5.96
CA ASN A 312 -7.77 -17.79 -6.44
C ASN A 312 -7.59 -16.33 -6.90
N GLU A 313 -8.58 -15.80 -7.59
CA GLU A 313 -8.70 -14.37 -7.88
C GLU A 313 -10.16 -13.93 -7.75
N THR A 314 -10.38 -12.77 -7.18
CA THR A 314 -11.71 -12.20 -6.98
C THR A 314 -12.23 -11.55 -8.27
N ALA A 315 -13.56 -11.41 -8.37
CA ALA A 315 -14.28 -10.88 -9.53
C ALA A 315 -14.86 -9.50 -9.21
N SER A 316 -14.03 -8.45 -9.29
CA SER A 316 -14.43 -7.07 -8.95
C SER A 316 -15.53 -6.51 -9.86
N GLU A 317 -15.67 -7.05 -11.05
CA GLU A 317 -16.75 -6.75 -12.00
C GLU A 317 -18.12 -7.26 -11.55
N GLN A 318 -18.19 -8.19 -10.61
CA GLN A 318 -19.46 -8.66 -10.03
C GLN A 318 -20.09 -7.57 -9.14
N GLU A 319 -21.37 -7.26 -9.40
CA GLU A 319 -22.06 -6.13 -8.79
C GLU A 319 -22.00 -6.13 -7.25
N MET A 320 -22.23 -7.28 -6.61
CA MET A 320 -22.18 -7.37 -5.14
C MET A 320 -20.74 -7.29 -4.62
N PHE A 321 -19.73 -7.81 -5.34
CA PHE A 321 -18.36 -7.69 -4.87
C PHE A 321 -17.81 -6.27 -5.05
N ARG A 322 -18.15 -5.60 -6.15
CA ARG A 322 -17.88 -4.17 -6.36
C ARG A 322 -18.47 -3.33 -5.22
N LYS A 323 -19.76 -3.54 -4.93
CA LYS A 323 -20.45 -2.89 -3.80
C LYS A 323 -19.72 -3.16 -2.49
N TYR A 324 -19.37 -4.41 -2.24
CA TYR A 324 -18.66 -4.83 -1.04
C TYR A 324 -17.31 -4.09 -0.88
N MET A 325 -16.48 -4.04 -1.94
CA MET A 325 -15.20 -3.33 -1.90
C MET A 325 -15.38 -1.85 -1.56
N ILE A 326 -16.34 -1.18 -2.20
CA ILE A 326 -16.63 0.24 -1.96
C ILE A 326 -17.04 0.46 -0.51
N GLU A 327 -18.01 -0.31 0.01
CA GLU A 327 -18.53 -0.17 1.38
C GLU A 327 -17.47 -0.51 2.43
N SER A 328 -16.61 -1.48 2.16
CA SER A 328 -15.48 -1.83 3.01
C SER A 328 -14.49 -0.65 3.13
N LEU A 329 -14.10 -0.03 2.01
CA LEU A 329 -13.19 1.11 2.02
C LEU A 329 -13.81 2.34 2.68
N GLU A 330 -15.10 2.63 2.40
CA GLU A 330 -15.84 3.70 3.09
C GLU A 330 -15.91 3.45 4.60
N TRP A 331 -16.06 2.18 5.01
CA TRP A 331 -16.05 1.78 6.42
C TRP A 331 -14.70 2.10 7.08
N TRP A 332 -13.59 1.73 6.48
CA TRP A 332 -12.27 2.04 6.98
C TRP A 332 -12.01 3.54 7.10
N MET A 333 -12.49 4.35 6.16
CA MET A 333 -12.39 5.81 6.25
C MET A 333 -13.27 6.40 7.36
N LYS A 334 -14.52 5.93 7.50
CA LYS A 334 -15.50 6.52 8.43
C LYS A 334 -15.30 6.07 9.86
N GLU A 335 -14.96 4.80 10.08
CA GLU A 335 -14.85 4.20 11.41
C GLU A 335 -13.44 4.32 11.99
N TYR A 336 -12.43 4.20 11.13
CA TYR A 336 -11.03 4.19 11.55
C TYR A 336 -10.24 5.41 11.08
N HIS A 337 -10.86 6.35 10.39
CA HIS A 337 -10.25 7.58 9.88
C HIS A 337 -9.02 7.31 8.98
N ILE A 338 -9.05 6.24 8.19
CA ILE A 338 -7.98 5.90 7.24
C ILE A 338 -7.95 6.94 6.12
N ASP A 339 -6.75 7.41 5.74
CA ASP A 339 -6.50 8.52 4.83
C ASP A 339 -6.08 8.09 3.42
N GLY A 340 -5.93 6.81 3.19
CA GLY A 340 -5.52 6.30 1.88
C GLY A 340 -5.46 4.78 1.84
N PHE A 341 -5.30 4.26 0.61
CA PHE A 341 -5.27 2.82 0.39
C PHE A 341 -4.20 2.45 -0.64
N ARG A 342 -3.44 1.42 -0.32
CA ARG A 342 -2.57 0.71 -1.26
C ARG A 342 -3.23 -0.60 -1.64
N PHE A 343 -3.50 -0.80 -2.93
CA PHE A 343 -4.09 -2.04 -3.43
C PHE A 343 -2.99 -3.04 -3.82
N ASP A 344 -2.95 -4.15 -3.11
CA ASP A 344 -2.16 -5.31 -3.46
C ASP A 344 -2.64 -5.88 -4.79
N LEU A 345 -1.71 -6.26 -5.70
CA LEU A 345 -2.02 -6.80 -7.04
C LEU A 345 -3.22 -6.11 -7.71
N MET A 346 -3.20 -4.77 -7.74
CA MET A 346 -4.32 -3.93 -8.22
C MET A 346 -4.82 -4.32 -9.62
N ALA A 347 -3.96 -4.89 -10.44
CA ALA A 347 -4.32 -5.35 -11.78
C ALA A 347 -5.26 -6.57 -11.83
N ILE A 348 -5.63 -7.15 -10.69
CA ILE A 348 -6.74 -8.11 -10.62
C ILE A 348 -8.09 -7.40 -10.77
N HIS A 349 -8.19 -6.13 -10.37
CA HIS A 349 -9.42 -5.37 -10.37
C HIS A 349 -9.67 -4.67 -11.70
N ASP A 350 -10.95 -4.57 -12.09
CA ASP A 350 -11.36 -3.88 -13.29
C ASP A 350 -11.30 -2.34 -13.11
N ILE A 351 -11.07 -1.64 -14.23
CA ILE A 351 -10.92 -0.18 -14.27
C ILE A 351 -12.19 0.53 -13.80
N GLU A 352 -13.38 0.01 -14.14
CA GLU A 352 -14.65 0.64 -13.74
C GLU A 352 -14.79 0.62 -12.21
N THR A 353 -14.54 -0.52 -11.58
CA THR A 353 -14.58 -0.64 -10.10
C THR A 353 -13.58 0.31 -9.45
N MET A 354 -12.34 0.38 -9.93
CA MET A 354 -11.33 1.27 -9.37
C MET A 354 -11.71 2.76 -9.51
N ASN A 355 -12.32 3.15 -10.62
CA ASN A 355 -12.79 4.53 -10.83
C ASN A 355 -13.97 4.88 -9.91
N ILE A 356 -14.93 3.97 -9.73
CA ILE A 356 -16.05 4.17 -8.79
C ILE A 356 -15.52 4.27 -7.35
N ILE A 357 -14.57 3.42 -6.96
CA ILE A 357 -13.90 3.51 -5.66
C ILE A 357 -13.29 4.90 -5.49
N SER A 358 -12.50 5.36 -6.46
CA SER A 358 -11.85 6.67 -6.38
C SER A 358 -12.87 7.80 -6.22
N GLU A 359 -13.93 7.82 -7.04
CA GLU A 359 -15.01 8.82 -6.96
C GLU A 359 -15.65 8.84 -5.56
N ARG A 360 -15.99 7.66 -5.03
CA ARG A 360 -16.68 7.53 -3.74
C ARG A 360 -15.80 7.94 -2.56
N LEU A 361 -14.54 7.56 -2.55
CA LEU A 361 -13.62 7.89 -1.47
C LEU A 361 -13.23 9.37 -1.49
N HIS A 362 -12.98 9.97 -2.66
CA HIS A 362 -12.73 11.41 -2.78
C HIS A 362 -13.97 12.27 -2.45
N ALA A 363 -15.17 11.71 -2.49
CA ALA A 363 -16.36 12.40 -1.98
C ALA A 363 -16.41 12.46 -0.45
N ILE A 364 -15.70 11.56 0.25
CA ILE A 364 -15.56 11.56 1.71
C ILE A 364 -14.39 12.47 2.13
N ASP A 365 -13.21 12.25 1.55
CA ASP A 365 -12.01 13.07 1.75
C ASP A 365 -11.36 13.40 0.40
N PRO A 366 -11.38 14.67 -0.05
CA PRO A 366 -10.75 15.08 -1.31
C PRO A 366 -9.24 14.80 -1.39
N ASP A 367 -8.58 14.66 -0.25
CA ASP A 367 -7.14 14.45 -0.11
C ASP A 367 -6.76 12.98 0.11
N VAL A 368 -7.72 12.04 -0.03
CA VAL A 368 -7.44 10.60 0.08
C VAL A 368 -6.43 10.16 -0.98
N VAL A 369 -5.41 9.41 -0.55
CA VAL A 369 -4.36 8.89 -1.45
C VAL A 369 -4.66 7.44 -1.82
N ILE A 370 -4.77 7.15 -3.12
CA ILE A 370 -5.06 5.80 -3.62
C ILE A 370 -4.00 5.42 -4.64
N TYR A 371 -3.35 4.28 -4.44
CA TYR A 371 -2.45 3.68 -5.41
C TYR A 371 -2.34 2.17 -5.21
N GLY A 372 -1.68 1.48 -6.11
CA GLY A 372 -1.49 0.05 -5.96
C GLY A 372 -0.43 -0.53 -6.89
N GLU A 373 -0.32 -1.84 -6.85
CA GLU A 373 0.52 -2.59 -7.75
C GLU A 373 -0.18 -2.77 -9.09
N GLY A 374 0.30 -2.06 -10.11
CA GLY A 374 -0.25 -2.13 -11.46
C GLY A 374 0.13 -3.42 -12.22
N TRP A 375 0.22 -4.54 -11.52
CA TRP A 375 0.51 -5.88 -12.05
C TRP A 375 -0.28 -6.94 -11.28
N ALA A 376 -0.25 -8.17 -11.80
CA ALA A 376 -0.72 -9.38 -11.16
C ALA A 376 0.44 -10.39 -11.12
N ALA A 377 0.38 -11.40 -10.25
CA ALA A 377 1.43 -12.43 -10.15
C ALA A 377 1.42 -13.38 -11.36
N GLU A 378 0.23 -13.73 -11.85
CA GLU A 378 -0.01 -14.50 -13.08
C GLU A 378 -1.00 -13.75 -13.97
N ALA A 379 -1.30 -14.26 -15.16
CA ALA A 379 -2.26 -13.61 -16.05
C ALA A 379 -3.69 -13.71 -15.47
N PRO A 380 -4.36 -12.58 -15.20
CA PRO A 380 -5.76 -12.57 -14.76
C PRO A 380 -6.71 -13.12 -15.83
N ALA A 381 -7.87 -13.59 -15.39
CA ALA A 381 -8.91 -14.07 -16.32
C ALA A 381 -9.64 -12.94 -17.07
N TYR A 382 -9.59 -11.72 -16.55
CA TYR A 382 -10.27 -10.56 -17.14
C TYR A 382 -9.40 -9.92 -18.24
N PRO A 383 -10.00 -9.26 -19.26
CA PRO A 383 -9.25 -8.67 -20.38
C PRO A 383 -8.22 -7.62 -19.92
N ALA A 384 -7.00 -7.69 -20.44
CA ALA A 384 -5.90 -6.83 -20.03
C ALA A 384 -6.17 -5.33 -20.25
N GLU A 385 -6.98 -4.97 -21.24
CA GLU A 385 -7.39 -3.58 -21.53
C GLU A 385 -8.46 -3.04 -20.58
N GLU A 386 -9.10 -3.91 -19.78
CA GLU A 386 -10.18 -3.55 -18.85
C GLU A 386 -9.77 -3.63 -17.37
N ILE A 387 -8.53 -4.02 -17.06
CA ILE A 387 -8.01 -4.13 -15.69
C ILE A 387 -7.01 -3.04 -15.35
N ALA A 388 -6.81 -2.79 -14.06
CA ALA A 388 -5.96 -1.72 -13.53
C ALA A 388 -4.46 -2.04 -13.64
N LEU A 389 -4.00 -2.49 -14.81
CA LEU A 389 -2.57 -2.62 -15.14
C LEU A 389 -1.88 -1.26 -15.09
N LYS A 390 -0.60 -1.22 -14.74
CA LYS A 390 0.22 0.00 -14.77
C LYS A 390 0.11 0.73 -16.11
N ALA A 391 0.11 0.01 -17.23
CA ALA A 391 -0.06 0.58 -18.56
C ALA A 391 -1.40 1.30 -18.76
N ASN A 392 -2.42 0.96 -17.98
CA ASN A 392 -3.76 1.53 -18.04
C ASN A 392 -4.01 2.61 -16.97
N THR A 393 -3.01 2.95 -16.13
CA THR A 393 -3.18 3.94 -15.04
C THR A 393 -3.68 5.30 -15.55
N TYR A 394 -3.37 5.66 -16.79
CA TYR A 394 -3.92 6.88 -17.42
C TYR A 394 -5.46 6.85 -17.58
N MET A 395 -6.11 5.68 -17.48
CA MET A 395 -7.57 5.51 -17.50
C MET A 395 -8.19 5.57 -16.11
N LEU A 396 -7.35 5.57 -15.06
CA LEU A 396 -7.78 5.64 -13.67
C LEU A 396 -7.83 7.10 -13.21
N ASP A 397 -8.93 7.50 -12.59
CA ASP A 397 -9.06 8.84 -12.01
C ASP A 397 -8.44 8.88 -10.61
N LYS A 398 -7.37 9.68 -10.45
CA LYS A 398 -6.64 9.87 -9.17
C LYS A 398 -6.17 8.59 -8.47
N VAL A 399 -6.02 7.49 -9.18
CA VAL A 399 -5.42 6.26 -8.67
C VAL A 399 -4.02 6.12 -9.27
N GLY A 400 -3.02 5.95 -8.42
CA GLY A 400 -1.62 5.80 -8.81
C GLY A 400 -1.16 4.36 -8.90
N ALA A 401 0.07 4.17 -9.38
CA ALA A 401 0.73 2.88 -9.40
C ALA A 401 2.22 2.98 -9.08
N PHE A 402 2.78 1.90 -8.54
CA PHE A 402 4.22 1.76 -8.33
C PHE A 402 4.99 1.75 -9.65
N SER A 403 6.08 2.52 -9.69
CA SER A 403 6.94 2.62 -10.88
C SER A 403 8.14 1.67 -10.81
N ASP A 404 8.00 0.49 -11.37
CA ASP A 404 9.15 -0.38 -11.62
C ASP A 404 10.14 0.21 -12.64
N ASN A 405 9.71 1.16 -13.48
CA ASN A 405 10.59 1.86 -14.40
C ASN A 405 11.75 2.57 -13.68
N ILE A 406 11.45 3.43 -12.70
CA ILE A 406 12.51 4.13 -11.94
C ILE A 406 13.23 3.18 -11.00
N ARG A 407 12.51 2.27 -10.33
CA ARG A 407 13.09 1.26 -9.44
C ARG A 407 14.19 0.47 -10.17
N ASP A 408 13.84 -0.14 -11.29
CA ASP A 408 14.74 -1.03 -12.03
C ASP A 408 15.88 -0.26 -12.73
N ALA A 409 15.61 0.96 -13.20
CA ALA A 409 16.66 1.80 -13.77
C ALA A 409 17.69 2.22 -12.73
N VAL A 410 17.26 2.56 -11.51
CA VAL A 410 18.16 3.04 -10.45
C VAL A 410 18.94 1.90 -9.81
N ARG A 411 18.23 0.82 -9.35
CA ARG A 411 18.84 -0.28 -8.56
C ARG A 411 19.15 -1.56 -9.36
N GLY A 412 18.84 -1.59 -10.66
CA GLY A 412 18.85 -2.79 -11.50
C GLY A 412 17.59 -3.65 -11.31
N PRO A 413 17.13 -4.31 -12.39
CA PRO A 413 15.98 -5.21 -12.35
C PRO A 413 16.16 -6.36 -11.35
N LEU A 414 15.04 -6.98 -10.95
CA LEU A 414 15.04 -8.16 -10.11
C LEU A 414 15.83 -9.30 -10.77
N GLY A 415 16.68 -10.00 -9.98
CA GLY A 415 17.51 -11.11 -10.47
C GLY A 415 18.69 -10.72 -11.36
N CYS A 416 18.93 -9.42 -11.59
CA CYS A 416 20.08 -8.96 -12.37
C CYS A 416 21.38 -8.95 -11.54
N GLU A 417 22.53 -9.27 -12.16
CA GLU A 417 23.84 -9.31 -11.49
C GLU A 417 24.50 -7.93 -11.33
N ASN A 418 23.77 -6.83 -11.48
CA ASN A 418 24.26 -5.47 -11.31
C ASN A 418 23.21 -4.59 -10.61
N ALA A 419 23.67 -3.48 -10.03
CA ALA A 419 22.83 -2.54 -9.32
C ALA A 419 22.42 -1.31 -10.16
N GLY A 420 22.25 -1.47 -11.45
CA GLY A 420 21.72 -0.44 -12.34
C GLY A 420 22.53 0.86 -12.38
N PHE A 421 21.83 1.98 -12.51
CA PHE A 421 22.46 3.31 -12.63
C PHE A 421 23.35 3.66 -11.43
N MET A 422 22.96 3.36 -10.21
CA MET A 422 23.74 3.71 -9.02
C MET A 422 25.08 2.97 -8.91
N ASP A 423 25.25 1.86 -9.65
CA ASP A 423 26.54 1.17 -9.79
C ASP A 423 27.30 1.53 -11.07
N GLY A 424 26.82 2.49 -11.84
CA GLY A 424 27.45 2.95 -13.08
C GLY A 424 27.14 2.08 -14.29
N VAL A 425 25.99 1.42 -14.31
CA VAL A 425 25.51 0.62 -15.45
C VAL A 425 24.79 1.54 -16.45
N ALA A 426 25.28 1.55 -17.69
CA ALA A 426 24.68 2.33 -18.77
C ALA A 426 23.32 1.75 -19.24
N GLY A 427 22.53 2.56 -19.95
CA GLY A 427 21.27 2.13 -20.56
C GLY A 427 20.01 2.46 -19.76
N ASN A 428 20.15 3.04 -18.58
CA ASN A 428 19.03 3.31 -17.66
C ASN A 428 18.49 4.76 -17.73
N LYS A 429 19.17 5.66 -18.43
CA LYS A 429 18.91 7.11 -18.44
C LYS A 429 17.45 7.44 -18.80
N GLU A 430 16.90 6.83 -19.84
CA GLU A 430 15.54 7.11 -20.31
C GLU A 430 14.47 6.79 -19.25
N ASN A 431 14.58 5.64 -18.58
CA ASN A 431 13.66 5.27 -17.51
C ASN A 431 13.83 6.15 -16.25
N ILE A 432 15.03 6.67 -16.00
CA ILE A 432 15.26 7.64 -14.93
C ILE A 432 14.62 8.99 -15.29
N HIS A 433 14.81 9.48 -16.53
CA HIS A 433 14.12 10.69 -17.02
C HIS A 433 12.60 10.53 -16.88
N PHE A 434 12.08 9.39 -17.30
CA PHE A 434 10.66 9.06 -17.20
C PHE A 434 10.16 9.09 -15.75
N GLY A 435 10.88 8.46 -14.82
CA GLY A 435 10.54 8.47 -13.39
C GLY A 435 10.66 9.86 -12.77
N ILE A 436 11.70 10.65 -13.11
CA ILE A 436 11.84 12.04 -12.66
C ILE A 436 10.67 12.89 -13.14
N ALA A 437 10.19 12.68 -14.36
CA ALA A 437 9.02 13.38 -14.91
C ALA A 437 7.67 12.92 -14.30
N GLY A 438 7.67 11.91 -13.41
CA GLY A 438 6.44 11.40 -12.80
C GLY A 438 5.58 10.57 -13.74
N GLY A 439 6.20 9.88 -14.72
CA GLY A 439 5.50 8.97 -15.64
C GLY A 439 4.61 9.66 -16.69
N VAL A 440 4.60 10.98 -16.75
CA VAL A 440 3.81 11.76 -17.72
C VAL A 440 4.52 11.85 -19.07
N GLU A 441 3.76 12.20 -20.12
CA GLU A 441 4.35 12.54 -21.42
C GLU A 441 5.27 13.77 -21.29
N HIS A 442 6.51 13.65 -21.83
CA HIS A 442 7.47 14.73 -21.78
C HIS A 442 8.29 14.79 -23.10
N PRO A 443 8.54 16.00 -23.70
CA PRO A 443 9.18 16.10 -25.01
C PRO A 443 10.59 15.50 -25.12
N GLN A 444 11.30 15.39 -24.02
CA GLN A 444 12.65 14.84 -23.94
C GLN A 444 12.72 13.39 -23.44
N VAL A 445 11.57 12.70 -23.31
CA VAL A 445 11.47 11.32 -22.80
C VAL A 445 10.80 10.46 -23.86
N SER A 446 11.47 9.37 -24.27
CA SER A 446 10.97 8.45 -25.29
C SER A 446 10.11 7.30 -24.74
N VAL A 447 10.11 7.10 -23.41
CA VAL A 447 9.29 6.09 -22.74
C VAL A 447 7.82 6.51 -22.80
N GLU A 448 6.95 5.61 -23.23
CA GLU A 448 5.52 5.88 -23.31
C GLU A 448 4.92 6.13 -21.93
N ARG A 449 4.13 7.20 -21.80
CA ARG A 449 3.45 7.56 -20.56
C ARG A 449 2.44 6.50 -20.13
N TRP A 450 2.28 6.33 -18.85
CA TRP A 450 1.18 5.58 -18.27
C TRP A 450 0.40 6.35 -17.17
N THR A 451 0.77 7.61 -16.92
CA THR A 451 0.04 8.52 -16.03
C THR A 451 -0.50 9.73 -16.77
N ASN A 452 -1.57 10.35 -16.27
CA ASN A 452 -2.05 11.67 -16.71
C ASN A 452 -1.60 12.78 -15.76
N ASN A 453 -1.26 12.41 -14.51
CA ASN A 453 -0.81 13.33 -13.48
C ASN A 453 0.41 12.73 -12.78
N PRO A 454 1.46 13.50 -12.47
CA PRO A 454 2.64 12.97 -11.80
C PRO A 454 2.35 12.36 -10.42
N LEU A 455 1.27 12.75 -9.74
CA LEU A 455 0.84 12.14 -8.47
C LEU A 455 0.27 10.72 -8.62
N GLN A 456 0.05 10.23 -9.84
CA GLN A 456 -0.25 8.82 -10.10
C GLN A 456 1.00 7.93 -10.11
N HIS A 457 2.19 8.52 -10.02
CA HIS A 457 3.47 7.82 -10.08
C HIS A 457 4.09 7.68 -8.69
N VAL A 458 4.18 6.46 -8.17
CA VAL A 458 4.88 6.18 -6.91
C VAL A 458 6.33 5.84 -7.21
N SER A 459 7.23 6.72 -6.78
CA SER A 459 8.69 6.61 -7.00
C SER A 459 9.34 5.90 -5.83
N TYR A 460 10.02 4.78 -6.07
CA TYR A 460 10.65 3.97 -5.04
C TYR A 460 11.86 3.19 -5.57
N VAL A 461 12.65 2.61 -4.68
CA VAL A 461 13.77 1.71 -5.02
C VAL A 461 13.72 0.39 -4.27
N SER A 462 13.02 0.31 -3.15
CA SER A 462 12.70 -0.94 -2.45
C SER A 462 11.38 -0.83 -1.70
N CYS A 463 10.76 -1.97 -1.39
CA CYS A 463 9.55 -2.14 -0.60
C CYS A 463 9.68 -3.41 0.24
N HIS A 464 8.60 -3.87 0.86
CA HIS A 464 8.60 -5.13 1.63
C HIS A 464 8.93 -6.35 0.75
N ASP A 465 8.49 -6.34 -0.52
CA ASP A 465 8.73 -7.41 -1.49
C ASP A 465 10.17 -7.48 -1.97
N ASP A 466 10.63 -8.69 -2.30
CA ASP A 466 12.00 -8.99 -2.73
C ASP A 466 13.07 -8.68 -1.66
N HIS A 467 14.25 -8.23 -2.12
CA HIS A 467 15.33 -7.80 -1.26
C HIS A 467 15.12 -6.36 -0.78
N CYS A 468 15.38 -6.08 0.50
CA CYS A 468 15.64 -4.71 0.91
C CYS A 468 16.88 -4.16 0.17
N LEU A 469 17.02 -2.84 0.08
CA LEU A 469 18.02 -2.21 -0.78
C LEU A 469 19.46 -2.64 -0.42
N ARG A 470 19.78 -2.79 0.86
CA ARG A 470 21.09 -3.28 1.32
C ARG A 470 21.37 -4.69 0.81
N ASP A 471 20.45 -5.64 1.01
CA ASP A 471 20.64 -7.02 0.58
C ASP A 471 20.77 -7.11 -0.95
N ARG A 472 19.98 -6.29 -1.68
CA ARG A 472 20.08 -6.19 -3.14
C ARG A 472 21.47 -5.74 -3.58
N LEU A 473 22.05 -4.73 -2.92
CA LEU A 473 23.38 -4.24 -3.22
C LEU A 473 24.48 -5.25 -2.87
N GLU A 474 24.32 -5.98 -1.77
CA GLU A 474 25.26 -7.02 -1.35
C GLU A 474 25.26 -8.21 -2.32
N GLU A 475 24.08 -8.58 -2.88
CA GLU A 475 23.97 -9.61 -3.91
C GLU A 475 24.56 -9.14 -5.25
N ALA A 476 24.22 -7.93 -5.68
CA ALA A 476 24.47 -7.46 -7.05
C ALA A 476 25.87 -6.86 -7.27
N THR A 477 26.58 -6.46 -6.22
CA THR A 477 27.84 -5.72 -6.37
C THR A 477 28.96 -6.29 -5.50
N LYS A 478 30.20 -6.04 -5.92
CA LYS A 478 31.40 -6.26 -5.09
C LYS A 478 31.87 -4.98 -4.40
N ALA A 479 31.01 -3.95 -4.37
CA ALA A 479 31.31 -2.67 -3.76
C ALA A 479 31.54 -2.81 -2.25
N THR A 480 32.38 -1.97 -1.70
CA THR A 480 32.54 -1.84 -0.24
C THR A 480 31.28 -1.27 0.38
N GLU A 481 31.10 -1.42 1.69
CA GLU A 481 29.96 -0.82 2.41
C GLU A 481 29.87 0.70 2.18
N LYS A 482 31.00 1.40 2.23
CA LYS A 482 31.07 2.84 1.94
C LYS A 482 30.54 3.19 0.54
N GLU A 483 30.90 2.40 -0.47
CA GLU A 483 30.41 2.60 -1.83
C GLU A 483 28.92 2.27 -1.95
N ARG A 484 28.44 1.21 -1.27
CA ARG A 484 27.02 0.88 -1.23
C ARG A 484 26.19 1.98 -0.54
N LEU A 485 26.68 2.55 0.56
CA LEU A 485 26.03 3.69 1.21
C LEU A 485 25.94 4.92 0.29
N ALA A 486 26.98 5.17 -0.51
CA ALA A 486 26.93 6.23 -1.52
C ALA A 486 25.89 5.93 -2.63
N MET A 487 25.75 4.66 -3.03
CA MET A 487 24.70 4.22 -3.96
C MET A 487 23.29 4.45 -3.39
N VAL A 488 23.05 4.11 -2.11
CA VAL A 488 21.77 4.35 -1.43
C VAL A 488 21.44 5.84 -1.43
N LYS A 489 22.38 6.68 -1.04
CA LYS A 489 22.18 8.15 -1.03
C LYS A 489 21.86 8.69 -2.42
N LEU A 490 22.56 8.22 -3.47
CA LEU A 490 22.28 8.59 -4.86
C LEU A 490 20.88 8.15 -5.30
N ALA A 491 20.50 6.91 -4.98
CA ALA A 491 19.19 6.34 -5.33
C ALA A 491 18.05 7.15 -4.69
N GLN A 492 18.18 7.46 -3.41
CA GLN A 492 17.17 8.24 -2.71
C GLN A 492 17.09 9.69 -3.19
N THR A 493 18.20 10.28 -3.61
CA THR A 493 18.12 11.61 -4.25
C THR A 493 17.26 11.56 -5.51
N ALA A 494 17.35 10.50 -6.32
CA ALA A 494 16.49 10.36 -7.50
C ALA A 494 14.99 10.21 -7.11
N VAL A 495 14.69 9.45 -6.05
CA VAL A 495 13.31 9.29 -5.54
C VAL A 495 12.74 10.62 -5.03
N TYR A 496 13.45 11.31 -4.14
CA TYR A 496 12.98 12.55 -3.51
C TYR A 496 12.91 13.74 -4.46
N THR A 497 13.66 13.74 -5.57
CA THR A 497 13.65 14.81 -6.56
C THR A 497 12.78 14.52 -7.79
N SER A 498 12.08 13.38 -7.80
CA SER A 498 11.08 13.06 -8.83
C SER A 498 9.80 13.85 -8.63
N GLN A 499 9.03 14.04 -9.71
CA GLN A 499 7.73 14.69 -9.68
C GLN A 499 6.60 13.80 -9.11
N GLY A 500 6.86 12.51 -8.95
CA GLY A 500 5.95 11.54 -8.34
C GLY A 500 5.95 11.57 -6.80
N ILE A 501 5.24 10.64 -6.21
CA ILE A 501 5.17 10.42 -4.75
C ILE A 501 6.39 9.61 -4.31
N PRO A 502 7.28 10.13 -3.44
CA PRO A 502 8.35 9.36 -2.84
C PRO A 502 7.82 8.29 -1.89
N PHE A 503 8.38 7.10 -2.00
CA PHE A 503 8.03 5.97 -1.16
C PHE A 503 9.30 5.32 -0.59
N ILE A 504 9.30 5.08 0.71
CA ILE A 504 10.43 4.59 1.48
C ILE A 504 10.03 3.31 2.23
N PHE A 505 10.81 2.26 2.11
CA PHE A 505 10.63 1.05 2.91
C PHE A 505 11.22 1.22 4.32
N ASN A 506 10.49 0.79 5.35
CA ASN A 506 10.90 0.98 6.74
C ASN A 506 12.29 0.39 7.05
N GLY A 507 13.13 1.24 7.65
CA GLY A 507 14.50 0.89 7.99
C GLY A 507 15.51 1.00 6.84
N GLU A 508 15.10 1.44 5.66
CA GLU A 508 16.03 1.70 4.54
C GLU A 508 17.02 2.81 4.91
N GLU A 509 16.53 3.86 5.60
CA GLU A 509 17.33 4.94 6.17
C GLU A 509 18.29 4.49 7.29
N LEU A 510 18.02 3.33 7.88
CA LEU A 510 18.87 2.66 8.86
C LEU A 510 19.84 1.66 8.20
N TYR A 511 19.85 1.58 6.87
CA TYR A 511 20.59 0.56 6.11
C TYR A 511 20.18 -0.86 6.53
N ARG A 512 18.88 -1.10 6.68
CA ARG A 512 18.26 -2.35 7.09
C ARG A 512 18.78 -3.54 6.30
N HIS A 513 18.98 -4.66 7.02
CA HIS A 513 19.49 -5.92 6.49
C HIS A 513 18.54 -7.07 6.84
N LYS A 514 18.11 -7.83 5.85
CA LYS A 514 17.30 -9.06 6.01
C LYS A 514 18.11 -10.33 5.71
N GLN A 515 19.44 -10.26 5.83
CA GLN A 515 20.37 -11.39 5.67
C GLN A 515 20.28 -12.07 4.28
N GLY A 516 19.97 -11.30 3.24
CA GLY A 516 19.81 -11.80 1.86
C GLY A 516 18.51 -12.58 1.62
N VAL A 517 17.57 -12.53 2.54
CA VAL A 517 16.28 -13.21 2.38
C VAL A 517 15.36 -12.38 1.51
N LYS A 518 14.96 -12.96 0.37
CA LYS A 518 13.86 -12.45 -0.47
C LYS A 518 12.52 -12.84 0.15
N ASN A 519 11.50 -12.00 -0.06
CA ASN A 519 10.12 -12.33 0.33
C ASN A 519 10.05 -12.96 1.72
N SER A 520 10.42 -12.17 2.73
CA SER A 520 10.56 -12.62 4.11
C SER A 520 9.22 -12.75 4.86
N TYR A 521 8.09 -12.89 4.14
CA TYR A 521 6.71 -12.82 4.64
C TYR A 521 6.41 -13.76 5.81
N ASN A 522 7.09 -14.90 5.90
CA ASN A 522 6.91 -15.93 6.94
C ASN A 522 8.22 -16.22 7.69
N LYS A 523 9.17 -15.31 7.70
CA LYS A 523 10.44 -15.49 8.39
C LYS A 523 10.37 -14.91 9.81
N PRO A 524 11.19 -15.42 10.74
CA PRO A 524 11.16 -14.97 12.13
C PRO A 524 11.63 -13.51 12.30
N ASP A 525 11.38 -12.95 13.48
CA ASP A 525 11.83 -11.62 13.87
C ASP A 525 13.33 -11.40 13.69
N SER A 526 14.16 -12.43 13.83
CA SER A 526 15.61 -12.37 13.61
C SER A 526 16.01 -11.97 12.18
N ILE A 527 15.08 -12.09 11.22
CA ILE A 527 15.23 -11.63 9.83
C ILE A 527 14.52 -10.29 9.63
N ASN A 528 13.32 -10.15 10.20
CA ASN A 528 12.41 -9.05 9.88
C ASN A 528 12.50 -7.84 10.82
N ALA A 529 12.84 -8.02 12.09
CA ALA A 529 12.85 -6.93 13.07
C ALA A 529 13.94 -5.89 12.78
N ILE A 530 13.61 -4.63 12.97
CA ILE A 530 14.55 -3.51 12.86
C ILE A 530 15.42 -3.45 14.12
N ASP A 531 16.73 -3.63 13.96
CA ASP A 531 17.70 -3.33 15.00
C ASP A 531 18.00 -1.82 15.02
N TRP A 532 17.45 -1.13 16.01
CA TRP A 532 17.58 0.33 16.14
C TRP A 532 18.97 0.80 16.50
N THR A 533 19.93 -0.08 16.81
CA THR A 533 21.34 0.30 16.94
C THR A 533 21.93 0.72 15.60
N TYR A 534 21.33 0.31 14.47
CA TYR A 534 21.72 0.77 13.15
C TYR A 534 21.54 2.29 12.99
N LYS A 535 20.59 2.91 13.69
CA LYS A 535 20.45 4.37 13.70
C LYS A 535 21.72 5.07 14.19
N THR A 536 22.39 4.50 15.20
CA THR A 536 23.68 5.02 15.67
C THR A 536 24.80 4.77 14.66
N THR A 537 24.83 3.55 14.11
CA THR A 537 25.88 3.14 13.18
C THR A 537 25.83 3.91 11.86
N TYR A 538 24.63 4.15 11.34
CA TYR A 538 24.39 4.78 10.04
C TYR A 538 23.72 6.15 10.16
N LYS A 539 24.02 6.89 11.23
CA LYS A 539 23.40 8.18 11.49
C LYS A 539 23.52 9.17 10.33
N ASP A 540 24.65 9.17 9.64
CA ASP A 540 24.87 10.01 8.45
C ASP A 540 23.93 9.67 7.28
N LEU A 541 23.44 8.43 7.19
CA LEU A 541 22.41 8.03 6.23
C LEU A 541 21.03 8.54 6.67
N VAL A 542 20.69 8.36 7.96
CA VAL A 542 19.43 8.91 8.53
C VAL A 542 19.36 10.42 8.33
N ASP A 543 20.45 11.15 8.64
CA ASP A 543 20.53 12.60 8.44
C ASP A 543 20.35 12.99 6.97
N TYR A 544 20.88 12.18 6.05
CA TYR A 544 20.70 12.42 4.63
C TYR A 544 19.25 12.27 4.16
N TYR A 545 18.54 11.22 4.62
CA TYR A 545 17.09 11.05 4.33
C TYR A 545 16.28 12.22 4.90
N ALA A 546 16.53 12.58 6.14
CA ALA A 546 15.88 13.74 6.78
C ALA A 546 16.14 15.04 6.00
N GLY A 547 17.39 15.25 5.55
CA GLY A 547 17.76 16.39 4.72
C GLY A 547 17.06 16.42 3.37
N LEU A 548 16.94 15.28 2.69
CA LEU A 548 16.20 15.17 1.43
C LEU A 548 14.70 15.45 1.63
N ALA A 549 14.09 14.94 2.70
CA ALA A 549 12.70 15.22 3.03
C ALA A 549 12.50 16.73 3.30
N ALA A 550 13.37 17.33 4.10
CA ALA A 550 13.33 18.75 4.37
C ALA A 550 13.49 19.61 3.10
N ILE A 551 14.39 19.23 2.18
CA ILE A 551 14.55 19.87 0.87
C ILE A 551 13.25 19.79 0.07
N ARG A 552 12.62 18.60 0.00
CA ARG A 552 11.37 18.43 -0.74
C ARG A 552 10.23 19.27 -0.16
N HIS A 553 10.09 19.33 1.16
CA HIS A 553 9.10 20.18 1.84
C HIS A 553 9.36 21.68 1.62
N ALA A 554 10.62 22.10 1.58
CA ALA A 554 10.97 23.51 1.33
C ALA A 554 10.81 23.92 -0.14
N HIS A 555 10.83 22.96 -1.07
CA HIS A 555 10.86 23.19 -2.51
C HIS A 555 9.74 22.46 -3.26
N PRO A 556 8.51 23.03 -3.32
CA PRO A 556 7.38 22.45 -4.07
C PRO A 556 7.66 22.26 -5.56
N GLY A 557 8.71 22.87 -6.11
CA GLY A 557 9.17 22.62 -7.48
C GLY A 557 9.48 21.15 -7.77
N PHE A 558 9.78 20.31 -6.76
CA PHE A 558 9.95 18.87 -6.91
C PHE A 558 8.61 18.10 -6.98
N CYS A 559 7.47 18.80 -6.82
CA CYS A 559 6.14 18.22 -6.99
C CYS A 559 5.20 19.28 -7.59
N LEU A 560 5.23 19.44 -8.89
CA LEU A 560 4.40 20.43 -9.60
C LEU A 560 2.92 20.02 -9.64
N GLY A 561 2.61 18.72 -9.45
CA GLY A 561 1.25 18.20 -9.33
C GLY A 561 0.40 18.25 -10.61
N ASP A 562 0.98 18.69 -11.71
CA ASP A 562 0.31 18.88 -12.99
C ASP A 562 1.24 18.52 -14.16
N ALA A 563 0.74 17.74 -15.12
CA ALA A 563 1.53 17.26 -16.26
C ALA A 563 1.95 18.38 -17.22
N ASP A 564 1.13 19.41 -17.40
CA ASP A 564 1.47 20.55 -18.27
C ASP A 564 2.58 21.39 -17.63
N LEU A 565 2.52 21.60 -16.32
CA LEU A 565 3.59 22.27 -15.58
C LEU A 565 4.90 21.48 -15.63
N VAL A 566 4.85 20.14 -15.52
CA VAL A 566 6.04 19.29 -15.67
C VAL A 566 6.64 19.46 -17.07
N ARG A 567 5.84 19.40 -18.13
CA ARG A 567 6.29 19.60 -19.51
C ARG A 567 6.89 20.99 -19.77
N GLU A 568 6.34 22.02 -19.13
CA GLU A 568 6.79 23.41 -19.30
C GLU A 568 8.07 23.68 -18.53
N LYS A 569 8.16 23.22 -17.27
CA LYS A 569 9.16 23.70 -16.32
C LYS A 569 10.34 22.76 -16.12
N LEU A 570 10.16 21.46 -16.29
CA LEU A 570 11.22 20.45 -16.20
C LEU A 570 11.98 20.37 -17.53
N GLN A 571 13.29 20.46 -17.47
CA GLN A 571 14.19 20.30 -18.62
C GLN A 571 15.33 19.36 -18.26
N PHE A 572 15.51 18.30 -19.03
CA PHE A 572 16.69 17.45 -18.94
C PHE A 572 17.86 18.10 -19.69
N ILE A 573 19.01 18.17 -19.02
CA ILE A 573 20.25 18.71 -19.59
C ILE A 573 20.98 17.57 -20.26
N GLU A 574 21.33 17.72 -21.52
CA GLU A 574 22.03 16.70 -22.28
C GLU A 574 23.45 16.48 -21.71
N VAL A 575 23.79 15.24 -21.42
CA VAL A 575 25.09 14.83 -20.91
C VAL A 575 25.55 13.59 -21.68
N ASN A 576 26.78 13.61 -22.21
CA ASN A 576 27.32 12.51 -23.01
C ASN A 576 27.59 11.23 -22.21
N ASP A 577 27.85 11.35 -20.89
CA ASP A 577 28.05 10.17 -20.04
C ASP A 577 26.72 9.45 -19.80
N PRO A 578 26.59 8.16 -20.17
CA PRO A 578 25.33 7.42 -20.04
C PRO A 578 24.94 7.12 -18.58
N CYS A 579 25.87 7.29 -17.64
CA CYS A 579 25.66 7.11 -16.21
C CYS A 579 25.52 8.43 -15.45
N VAL A 580 25.21 9.53 -16.15
CA VAL A 580 24.97 10.85 -15.56
C VAL A 580 23.63 11.37 -16.05
N VAL A 581 22.78 11.79 -15.12
CA VAL A 581 21.50 12.45 -15.36
C VAL A 581 21.56 13.84 -14.75
N ALA A 582 21.19 14.85 -15.53
CA ALA A 582 21.06 16.22 -15.05
C ALA A 582 19.73 16.82 -15.52
N PHE A 583 19.07 17.56 -14.65
CA PHE A 583 17.85 18.25 -14.99
C PHE A 583 17.69 19.56 -14.23
N ARG A 584 16.87 20.45 -14.77
CA ARG A 584 16.53 21.73 -14.18
C ARG A 584 15.02 21.93 -14.21
N ILE A 585 14.48 22.44 -13.12
CA ILE A 585 13.11 22.91 -13.01
C ILE A 585 13.20 24.42 -12.87
N SER A 586 12.57 25.19 -13.76
CA SER A 586 12.71 26.66 -13.83
C SER A 586 11.38 27.36 -14.06
N GLY A 587 11.34 28.69 -13.88
CA GLY A 587 10.09 29.45 -13.94
C GLY A 587 9.18 29.13 -12.75
N LEU A 588 9.78 29.06 -11.57
CA LEU A 588 9.11 28.63 -10.33
C LEU A 588 8.50 29.78 -9.53
N GLU A 589 8.48 31.00 -10.06
CA GLU A 589 7.89 32.16 -9.40
C GLU A 589 6.42 31.90 -8.99
N GLY A 590 6.13 32.07 -7.73
CA GLY A 590 4.79 31.79 -7.16
C GLY A 590 4.52 30.33 -6.80
N ILE A 591 5.43 29.42 -7.14
CA ILE A 591 5.38 27.99 -6.79
C ILE A 591 6.41 27.68 -5.72
N ASP A 592 7.64 28.16 -5.88
CA ASP A 592 8.78 27.86 -5.04
C ASP A 592 9.49 29.14 -4.60
N SER A 593 10.25 29.06 -3.50
CA SER A 593 11.13 30.15 -3.04
C SER A 593 12.35 30.33 -3.94
N ALA A 594 12.80 29.25 -4.58
CA ALA A 594 13.88 29.28 -5.56
C ALA A 594 13.36 29.63 -6.96
N LYS A 595 14.11 30.40 -7.77
CA LYS A 595 13.78 30.67 -9.19
C LYS A 595 13.91 29.42 -10.05
N SER A 596 14.83 28.55 -9.68
CA SER A 596 15.02 27.24 -10.30
C SER A 596 15.70 26.25 -9.36
N LEU A 597 15.46 24.97 -9.61
CA LEU A 597 16.12 23.85 -8.95
C LEU A 597 16.93 23.07 -10.02
N THR A 598 18.18 22.74 -9.73
CA THR A 598 19.03 21.96 -10.63
C THR A 598 19.59 20.75 -9.90
N VAL A 599 19.42 19.57 -10.48
CA VAL A 599 19.87 18.30 -9.92
C VAL A 599 20.86 17.63 -10.87
N LEU A 600 21.92 17.08 -10.31
CA LEU A 600 22.89 16.25 -11.00
C LEU A 600 23.01 14.92 -10.26
N LEU A 601 22.59 13.84 -10.92
CA LEU A 601 22.75 12.46 -10.46
C LEU A 601 23.93 11.83 -11.21
N ASN A 602 24.95 11.41 -10.49
CA ASN A 602 26.15 10.82 -11.05
C ASN A 602 26.34 9.39 -10.58
N GLY A 603 25.88 8.40 -11.35
CA GLY A 603 26.14 6.98 -11.13
C GLY A 603 27.54 6.54 -11.60
N SER A 604 28.25 7.38 -12.36
CA SER A 604 29.56 7.01 -12.94
C SER A 604 30.67 6.95 -11.87
N LYS A 605 31.75 6.25 -12.20
CA LYS A 605 32.94 6.15 -11.33
C LYS A 605 33.90 7.33 -11.51
N LYS A 606 33.47 8.41 -12.18
CA LYS A 606 34.23 9.63 -12.42
C LYS A 606 33.48 10.85 -11.92
N ARG A 607 34.18 11.94 -11.68
CA ARG A 607 33.52 13.22 -11.38
C ARG A 607 32.76 13.71 -12.60
N ALA A 608 31.51 14.06 -12.41
CA ALA A 608 30.67 14.70 -13.42
C ALA A 608 30.72 16.22 -13.28
N ARG A 609 30.63 16.93 -14.42
CA ARG A 609 30.53 18.39 -14.52
C ARG A 609 29.59 18.74 -15.66
N VAL A 610 28.57 19.53 -15.38
CA VAL A 610 27.54 19.93 -16.34
C VAL A 610 27.40 21.43 -16.34
N GLU A 611 27.26 22.03 -17.53
CA GLU A 611 27.01 23.47 -17.68
C GLU A 611 25.58 23.81 -17.25
N ILE A 612 25.45 24.92 -16.53
CA ILE A 612 24.18 25.50 -16.07
C ILE A 612 24.24 27.01 -16.31
N PRO A 613 23.12 27.75 -16.29
CA PRO A 613 23.15 29.20 -16.36
C PRO A 613 24.09 29.81 -15.32
N GLN A 614 24.77 30.90 -15.69
CA GLN A 614 25.54 31.66 -14.71
C GLN A 614 24.59 32.27 -13.69
N GLY A 615 24.78 31.98 -12.42
CA GLY A 615 23.90 32.44 -11.35
C GLY A 615 24.49 32.36 -9.96
N ASN A 616 23.69 32.74 -8.97
CA ASN A 616 23.97 32.56 -7.55
C ASN A 616 23.05 31.47 -7.02
N TYR A 617 23.62 30.46 -6.42
CA TYR A 617 22.96 29.25 -6.00
C TYR A 617 23.23 28.97 -4.53
N THR A 618 22.26 28.33 -3.88
CA THR A 618 22.44 27.63 -2.60
C THR A 618 22.63 26.13 -2.93
N VAL A 619 23.68 25.53 -2.40
CA VAL A 619 23.93 24.07 -2.51
C VAL A 619 23.09 23.41 -1.42
N LEU A 620 22.03 22.69 -1.80
CA LEU A 620 21.15 22.00 -0.86
C LEU A 620 21.64 20.57 -0.54
N ALA A 621 22.17 19.87 -1.54
CA ALA A 621 22.77 18.53 -1.32
C ALA A 621 24.05 18.39 -2.12
N LYS A 622 25.06 17.75 -1.53
CA LYS A 622 26.33 17.44 -2.18
C LYS A 622 27.16 16.45 -1.38
N ASP A 623 27.84 15.55 -2.10
CA ASP A 623 28.82 14.59 -1.54
C ASP A 623 28.29 13.77 -0.34
N GLY A 624 26.99 13.50 -0.32
CA GLY A 624 26.31 12.70 0.70
C GLY A 624 25.82 13.47 1.92
N GLU A 625 25.83 14.80 1.86
CA GLU A 625 25.18 15.70 2.83
C GLU A 625 23.98 16.40 2.17
N ALA A 626 22.93 16.69 2.93
CA ALA A 626 21.71 17.37 2.49
C ALA A 626 21.16 18.26 3.58
N ASP A 627 20.81 19.52 3.25
CA ASP A 627 20.26 20.51 4.17
C ASP A 627 19.39 21.50 3.40
N ALA A 628 18.15 21.67 3.83
CA ALA A 628 17.19 22.59 3.21
C ALA A 628 17.59 24.07 3.39
N GLU A 629 18.27 24.42 4.49
CA GLU A 629 18.81 25.77 4.72
C GLU A 629 20.06 26.04 3.87
N GLY A 630 20.65 25.00 3.31
CA GLY A 630 21.80 25.04 2.42
C GLY A 630 23.13 24.79 3.07
N LEU A 631 23.93 23.93 2.45
CA LEU A 631 25.30 23.59 2.87
C LEU A 631 26.27 24.75 2.64
N THR A 632 26.15 25.46 1.53
CA THR A 632 27.01 26.59 1.14
C THR A 632 26.41 27.39 -0.01
N ALA A 633 26.84 28.65 -0.14
CA ALA A 633 26.56 29.47 -1.31
C ALA A 633 27.54 29.12 -2.46
N TYR A 634 27.03 29.17 -3.68
CA TYR A 634 27.82 28.94 -4.89
C TYR A 634 27.47 29.95 -5.97
N SER A 635 28.48 30.56 -6.60
CA SER A 635 28.30 31.41 -7.78
C SER A 635 29.09 30.83 -8.94
N GLY A 636 28.41 30.53 -10.05
CA GLY A 636 29.08 29.92 -11.20
C GLY A 636 28.13 29.45 -12.29
N ALA A 637 28.69 28.79 -13.30
CA ALA A 637 28.03 28.30 -14.50
C ALA A 637 28.12 26.77 -14.64
N TYR A 638 28.42 26.04 -13.59
CA TYR A 638 28.59 24.57 -13.61
C TYR A 638 28.04 23.94 -12.35
N ILE A 639 27.40 22.80 -12.50
CA ILE A 639 27.13 21.86 -11.40
C ILE A 639 28.12 20.70 -11.47
N THR A 640 28.58 20.19 -10.33
CA THR A 640 29.53 19.06 -10.27
C THR A 640 29.08 18.06 -9.22
N ALA A 641 29.28 16.78 -9.47
CA ALA A 641 29.07 15.69 -8.52
C ALA A 641 30.28 14.74 -8.50
N SER A 642 30.66 14.27 -7.33
CA SER A 642 31.66 13.22 -7.15
C SER A 642 31.17 11.88 -7.74
N PRO A 643 32.06 10.87 -7.92
CA PRO A 643 31.62 9.54 -8.31
C PRO A 643 30.52 8.99 -7.37
N THR A 644 29.52 8.35 -7.93
CA THR A 644 28.40 7.75 -7.18
C THR A 644 27.81 8.72 -6.14
N SER A 645 27.40 9.90 -6.61
CA SER A 645 26.80 10.93 -5.74
C SER A 645 25.84 11.84 -6.49
N ALA A 646 25.11 12.65 -5.76
CA ALA A 646 24.22 13.66 -6.30
C ALA A 646 24.60 15.07 -5.82
N THR A 647 24.12 16.09 -6.55
CA THR A 647 24.18 17.49 -6.13
C THR A 647 22.86 18.17 -6.46
N ILE A 648 22.30 18.94 -5.52
CA ILE A 648 21.10 19.76 -5.68
C ILE A 648 21.47 21.22 -5.47
N LEU A 649 21.09 22.08 -6.41
CA LEU A 649 21.26 23.53 -6.35
C LEU A 649 19.90 24.23 -6.43
N ALA A 650 19.65 25.20 -5.55
CA ALA A 650 18.56 26.16 -5.65
C ALA A 650 19.09 27.53 -6.12
N GLU A 651 18.51 28.11 -7.15
CA GLU A 651 18.85 29.47 -7.62
C GLU A 651 18.13 30.52 -6.80
N ASN A 652 18.89 31.48 -6.25
CA ASN A 652 18.38 32.54 -5.38
C ASN A 652 17.67 33.68 -6.15
#